data_9ccc33be5614dbfaccc98a39bd00a16d
#
_entry.id   9ccc33be5614dbfaccc98a39bd00a16d
#
_cell.length_a   1.000
_cell.length_b   1.000
_cell.length_c   1.000
_cell.angle_alpha   90.00
_cell.angle_beta   90.00
_cell.angle_gamma   90.00
#
_symmetry.space_group_name_H-M   'P 1'
#
loop_
_entity.id
_entity.type
_entity.pdbx_description
1 polymer ?
#
loop_
_entity_poly.entity_id
_entity_poly.type
_entity_poly.pdbx_seq_one_letter_code
_entity_poly.pdbx_strand_id
1 'polypeptide(L)'
;MQLLVCISFRWGNCTPFRYGNLELRRSVPALSTNATATTAVSPDLHAWEAGGAASAEALTAWVNARLAAHEAALASLLAVEGPRTLDNSLLFFDIVIEQLALAGAQAGILNSVAADKAVRDQAQMEAQRVAMAGSALSLNRAVYDALVAISLEGASPATKHYVERTLLSYRLAGVDKDQATRDKLQALHEKATRLSLEFSRNIQEGGKTITATPDELAGLPEDYLARHQPDAEGSVTLTTDQPDMQPVMTFAASAALRERMFLAYNTRAYPANQQILLDLLATRQEIATILGFRSWADLATADQMMGSAANVRIFLSRLDKASRDGARREHELILNFARQQQPGLEAIDITSRGYWYEQFRRSAFDFDSQSVRPYFPYAQVEAGVLDTAARLFKVEFRRTGTTAWDAAVSVFGVIEDGQVVGRFYLDMHPREGKDKWFSAAPVVTGVRGRYLPEAALICNFPGGEPGDPGLMQYSDVVTFFHEFGHLMHAILGGRTEWAGISGFATEGDFIEVPSQMLEEFFRDEKLLQSFARHYQTGEVLPSKLIRDLKRASAFGRADGMRAQLFYTTLSLDLHDQDPAGLDLDATTKRLYQSLQPWTWLEGNRMYTSFGHLTGYSSNYYTYAFDKVIALDFFAQFDRADLLGCEAGARYRRAVLEQGGSKPGREMVRDFLGRDEDFTAFTRWLNEEFESKPLSA
;
A
#
# COMPACT_ATOMS: atom_id res chain seq x y z
N MET A 1 4.01 5.13 15.73
CA MET A 1 2.88 5.97 15.28
C MET A 1 2.60 5.84 13.79
N GLN A 2 3.59 5.72 12.91
CA GLN A 2 3.37 5.35 11.50
C GLN A 2 2.67 3.99 11.32
N LEU A 3 2.86 3.01 12.20
CA LEU A 3 2.12 1.74 12.20
C LEU A 3 0.59 1.91 12.30
N LEU A 4 0.09 3.02 12.86
CA LEU A 4 -1.34 3.35 12.93
C LEU A 4 -1.82 4.18 11.71
N VAL A 5 -0.91 4.77 10.93
CA VAL A 5 -1.24 5.66 9.79
C VAL A 5 -1.12 4.92 8.44
N CYS A 6 -0.28 3.88 8.32
CA CYS A 6 -0.16 3.08 7.10
C CYS A 6 -1.33 2.11 6.83
N ILE A 7 -2.23 1.93 7.80
CA ILE A 7 -3.48 1.26 7.54
C ILE A 7 -4.41 2.29 6.91
N SER A 8 -4.52 2.29 5.59
CA SER A 8 -5.43 3.16 4.81
C SER A 8 -6.88 2.80 5.11
N PHE A 9 -7.41 3.29 6.24
CA PHE A 9 -8.82 3.08 6.59
C PHE A 9 -9.73 4.05 5.84
N ARG A 10 -10.64 3.51 5.07
CA ARG A 10 -11.84 4.19 4.60
C ARG A 10 -12.85 4.26 5.76
N TRP A 11 -13.16 5.47 6.22
CA TRP A 11 -14.10 5.68 7.33
C TRP A 11 -15.45 6.21 6.85
N GLY A 12 -16.52 5.58 7.29
CA GLY A 12 -17.88 6.11 7.23
C GLY A 12 -18.43 6.37 8.63
N ASN A 13 -19.13 7.46 8.77
CA ASN A 13 -19.99 8.06 9.82
C ASN A 13 -20.09 7.42 11.21
N CYS A 14 -19.85 8.23 12.28
CA CYS A 14 -20.61 8.14 13.54
C CYS A 14 -20.65 9.46 14.34
N THR A 15 -21.79 9.76 14.90
CA THR A 15 -22.11 10.89 15.81
C THR A 15 -21.66 10.59 17.27
N PRO A 16 -21.36 11.60 18.10
CA PRO A 16 -20.79 11.40 19.43
C PRO A 16 -21.83 11.05 20.49
N PHE A 17 -21.56 10.05 21.32
CA PHE A 17 -22.28 9.72 22.56
C PHE A 17 -21.47 10.06 23.81
N ARG A 18 -22.17 10.49 24.89
CA ARG A 18 -21.61 10.92 26.16
C ARG A 18 -21.36 9.75 27.13
N TYR A 19 -20.28 9.85 27.87
CA TYR A 19 -19.81 8.84 28.86
C TYR A 19 -20.58 8.87 30.18
N GLY A 20 -20.78 7.65 30.73
CA GLY A 20 -21.09 7.40 32.15
C GLY A 20 -19.94 6.64 32.81
N ASN A 21 -19.56 7.05 34.01
CA ASN A 21 -18.48 6.49 34.83
C ASN A 21 -18.75 5.06 35.30
N LEU A 22 -17.80 4.15 35.10
CA LEU A 22 -17.78 2.83 35.76
C LEU A 22 -16.39 2.57 36.36
N GLU A 23 -16.38 2.42 37.71
CA GLU A 23 -15.20 1.98 38.47
C GLU A 23 -14.96 0.48 38.28
N LEU A 24 -13.75 0.08 37.91
CA LEU A 24 -13.30 -1.32 37.88
C LEU A 24 -12.05 -1.54 38.74
N ARG A 25 -12.19 -2.43 39.74
CA ARG A 25 -11.09 -2.90 40.59
C ARG A 25 -10.53 -4.24 40.08
N ARG A 26 -9.20 -4.26 39.91
CA ARG A 26 -8.16 -5.31 40.11
C ARG A 26 -8.35 -6.72 39.54
N SER A 27 -7.40 -7.13 38.67
CA SER A 27 -6.25 -7.99 39.03
C SER A 27 -5.38 -8.29 37.80
N VAL A 28 -4.07 -8.01 37.90
CA VAL A 28 -3.05 -8.36 36.91
C VAL A 28 -2.45 -9.71 37.33
N PRO A 29 -2.38 -10.72 36.43
CA PRO A 29 -1.61 -11.92 36.68
C PRO A 29 -0.11 -11.62 36.59
N ALA A 30 0.67 -12.11 37.58
CA ALA A 30 2.12 -12.00 37.62
C ALA A 30 2.77 -12.74 36.43
N LEU A 31 3.65 -12.06 35.71
CA LEU A 31 4.50 -12.62 34.65
C LEU A 31 5.49 -13.62 35.24
N SER A 32 5.36 -14.89 34.91
CA SER A 32 6.32 -15.95 35.27
C SER A 32 7.43 -15.96 34.19
N THR A 33 8.66 -15.72 34.63
CA THR A 33 9.89 -15.84 33.84
C THR A 33 10.30 -17.32 33.73
N ASN A 34 9.64 -18.13 32.91
CA ASN A 34 10.17 -19.36 32.31
C ASN A 34 9.14 -19.88 31.31
N ALA A 35 9.27 -19.50 30.04
CA ALA A 35 8.49 -20.09 28.99
C ALA A 35 9.40 -20.91 28.06
N THR A 36 9.40 -22.19 28.25
CA THR A 36 9.71 -23.15 27.19
C THR A 36 8.70 -22.93 26.06
N ALA A 37 9.20 -22.71 24.84
CA ALA A 37 8.40 -22.46 23.64
C ALA A 37 7.38 -23.59 23.44
N THR A 38 6.15 -23.34 23.83
CA THR A 38 5.00 -24.17 23.46
C THR A 38 4.34 -23.55 22.23
N THR A 39 4.22 -24.35 21.18
CA THR A 39 3.57 -24.06 19.88
C THR A 39 2.05 -23.88 19.97
N ALA A 40 1.49 -23.64 21.15
CA ALA A 40 0.06 -23.39 21.35
C ALA A 40 -0.21 -21.87 21.18
N VAL A 41 -1.01 -21.53 20.17
CA VAL A 41 -1.59 -20.19 19.99
C VAL A 41 -2.37 -19.82 21.24
N SER A 42 -2.02 -18.72 21.89
CA SER A 42 -2.83 -18.20 23.00
C SER A 42 -4.22 -17.82 22.45
N PRO A 43 -5.32 -18.36 23.00
CA PRO A 43 -6.66 -18.03 22.53
C PRO A 43 -7.02 -16.54 22.67
N ASP A 44 -6.23 -15.77 23.44
CA ASP A 44 -6.44 -14.34 23.64
C ASP A 44 -5.78 -13.44 22.56
N LEU A 45 -5.05 -14.01 21.57
CA LEU A 45 -4.36 -13.22 20.54
C LEU A 45 -5.25 -12.82 19.37
N HIS A 46 -6.38 -13.48 19.16
CA HIS A 46 -7.24 -13.24 18.01
C HIS A 46 -8.63 -12.77 18.40
N ALA A 47 -9.15 -11.79 17.65
CA ALA A 47 -10.50 -11.24 17.83
C ALA A 47 -11.61 -12.16 17.29
N TRP A 48 -11.26 -13.23 16.55
CA TRP A 48 -12.19 -14.24 16.03
C TRP A 48 -12.17 -15.52 16.89
N GLU A 49 -13.34 -16.12 17.06
CA GLU A 49 -13.48 -17.33 17.85
C GLU A 49 -12.90 -18.58 17.14
N ALA A 50 -12.63 -19.63 17.92
CA ALA A 50 -12.25 -20.94 17.41
C ALA A 50 -13.42 -21.57 16.61
N GLY A 51 -13.60 -21.16 15.37
CA GLY A 51 -14.70 -21.53 14.49
C GLY A 51 -14.95 -20.55 13.35
N GLY A 52 -14.23 -19.42 13.35
CA GLY A 52 -14.12 -18.53 12.18
C GLY A 52 -15.01 -17.28 12.16
N ALA A 53 -16.03 -17.15 13.01
CA ALA A 53 -16.87 -15.96 13.02
C ALA A 53 -16.70 -15.16 14.31
N ALA A 54 -16.23 -13.91 14.20
CA ALA A 54 -16.31 -12.96 15.29
C ALA A 54 -17.74 -12.40 15.38
N SER A 55 -18.32 -12.29 16.61
CA SER A 55 -19.50 -11.46 16.82
C SER A 55 -19.10 -10.01 17.15
N ALA A 56 -20.01 -9.06 16.95
CA ALA A 56 -19.77 -7.66 17.30
C ALA A 56 -19.45 -7.50 18.80
N GLU A 57 -20.15 -8.26 19.66
CA GLU A 57 -19.94 -8.26 21.11
C GLU A 57 -18.59 -8.87 21.49
N ALA A 58 -18.21 -9.98 20.88
CA ALA A 58 -16.91 -10.63 21.13
C ALA A 58 -15.76 -9.71 20.72
N LEU A 59 -15.84 -9.06 19.56
CA LEU A 59 -14.87 -8.06 19.11
C LEU A 59 -14.75 -6.91 20.11
N THR A 60 -15.88 -6.33 20.55
CA THR A 60 -15.87 -5.24 21.54
C THR A 60 -15.22 -5.68 22.84
N ALA A 61 -15.56 -6.87 23.35
CA ALA A 61 -14.98 -7.41 24.59
C ALA A 61 -13.46 -7.60 24.44
N TRP A 62 -13.01 -8.13 23.31
CA TRP A 62 -11.61 -8.36 23.02
C TRP A 62 -10.83 -7.04 22.91
N VAL A 63 -11.33 -6.03 22.19
CA VAL A 63 -10.72 -4.70 22.09
C VAL A 63 -10.67 -4.01 23.45
N ASN A 64 -11.75 -4.11 24.26
CA ASN A 64 -11.75 -3.58 25.62
C ASN A 64 -10.64 -4.19 26.48
N ALA A 65 -10.40 -5.50 26.38
CA ALA A 65 -9.29 -6.15 27.09
C ALA A 65 -7.92 -5.63 26.63
N ARG A 66 -7.72 -5.37 25.33
CA ARG A 66 -6.47 -4.78 24.80
C ARG A 66 -6.28 -3.33 25.26
N LEU A 67 -7.32 -2.50 25.21
CA LEU A 67 -7.26 -1.12 25.70
C LEU A 67 -7.03 -1.07 27.22
N ALA A 68 -7.63 -1.96 28.00
CA ALA A 68 -7.36 -2.06 29.43
C ALA A 68 -5.91 -2.47 29.72
N ALA A 69 -5.34 -3.38 28.94
CA ALA A 69 -3.93 -3.76 29.06
C ALA A 69 -2.99 -2.60 28.66
N HIS A 70 -3.34 -1.84 27.61
CA HIS A 70 -2.66 -0.60 27.22
C HIS A 70 -2.65 0.40 28.38
N GLU A 71 -3.81 0.69 28.99
CA GLU A 71 -3.92 1.63 30.12
C GLU A 71 -3.13 1.17 31.35
N ALA A 72 -3.16 -0.13 31.66
CA ALA A 72 -2.41 -0.70 32.78
C ALA A 72 -0.89 -0.58 32.56
N ALA A 73 -0.41 -0.85 31.36
CA ALA A 73 1.00 -0.68 31.00
C ALA A 73 1.43 0.79 31.05
N LEU A 74 0.56 1.69 30.55
CA LEU A 74 0.76 3.15 30.61
C LEU A 74 0.85 3.65 32.06
N ALA A 75 -0.06 3.19 32.92
CA ALA A 75 -0.03 3.51 34.35
C ALA A 75 1.27 2.99 35.01
N SER A 76 1.70 1.78 34.66
CA SER A 76 2.97 1.21 35.18
C SER A 76 4.18 2.02 34.72
N LEU A 77 4.23 2.43 33.44
CA LEU A 77 5.27 3.30 32.94
C LEU A 77 5.34 4.63 33.72
N LEU A 78 4.21 5.26 33.94
CA LEU A 78 4.15 6.58 34.59
C LEU A 78 4.42 6.51 36.10
N ALA A 79 4.14 5.38 36.75
CA ALA A 79 4.37 5.14 38.17
C ALA A 79 5.84 4.83 38.54
N VAL A 80 6.72 4.69 37.58
CA VAL A 80 8.17 4.39 37.86
C VAL A 80 8.79 5.56 38.60
N GLU A 81 9.27 5.28 39.82
CA GLU A 81 10.05 6.22 40.63
C GLU A 81 11.56 5.93 40.49
N GLY A 82 12.39 6.96 40.50
CA GLY A 82 13.84 6.86 40.40
C GLY A 82 14.37 6.66 38.96
N PRO A 83 15.54 6.02 38.77
CA PRO A 83 16.17 5.86 37.47
C PRO A 83 15.34 4.99 36.52
N ARG A 84 15.16 5.46 35.30
CA ARG A 84 14.44 4.75 34.24
C ARG A 84 15.39 3.91 33.41
N THR A 85 15.00 2.67 33.17
CA THR A 85 15.78 1.66 32.44
C THR A 85 14.97 1.07 31.29
N LEU A 86 15.61 0.19 30.50
CA LEU A 86 14.91 -0.57 29.47
C LEU A 86 13.81 -1.45 30.08
N ASP A 87 14.11 -2.15 31.18
CA ASP A 87 13.18 -3.11 31.79
C ASP A 87 12.01 -2.44 32.52
N ASN A 88 12.25 -1.33 33.22
CA ASN A 88 11.19 -0.68 34.01
C ASN A 88 10.43 0.43 33.27
N SER A 89 10.88 0.83 32.09
CA SER A 89 10.24 1.93 31.35
C SER A 89 10.05 1.59 29.88
N LEU A 90 11.08 1.22 29.11
CA LEU A 90 10.92 0.94 27.68
C LEU A 90 10.01 -0.29 27.44
N LEU A 91 10.15 -1.34 28.26
CA LEU A 91 9.30 -2.52 28.17
C LEU A 91 7.81 -2.18 28.38
N PHE A 92 7.47 -1.36 29.36
CA PHE A 92 6.08 -0.93 29.56
C PHE A 92 5.58 -0.08 28.38
N PHE A 93 6.40 0.81 27.85
CA PHE A 93 6.05 1.58 26.66
C PHE A 93 5.83 0.69 25.43
N ASP A 94 6.69 -0.32 25.24
CA ASP A 94 6.55 -1.27 24.14
C ASP A 94 5.25 -2.08 24.24
N ILE A 95 4.84 -2.47 25.46
CA ILE A 95 3.53 -3.10 25.71
C ILE A 95 2.38 -2.15 25.39
N VAL A 96 2.50 -0.86 25.76
CA VAL A 96 1.51 0.17 25.41
C VAL A 96 1.27 0.22 23.88
N ILE A 97 2.35 0.20 23.09
CA ILE A 97 2.28 0.21 21.62
C ILE A 97 1.76 -1.12 21.08
N GLU A 98 2.25 -2.25 21.62
CA GLU A 98 1.85 -3.60 21.20
C GLU A 98 0.34 -3.83 21.32
N GLN A 99 -0.27 -3.41 22.43
CA GLN A 99 -1.71 -3.60 22.65
C GLN A 99 -2.56 -2.77 21.69
N LEU A 100 -2.13 -1.52 21.39
CA LEU A 100 -2.80 -0.69 20.38
C LEU A 100 -2.63 -1.27 18.97
N ALA A 101 -1.43 -1.73 18.62
CA ALA A 101 -1.15 -2.31 17.31
C ALA A 101 -1.99 -3.57 17.08
N LEU A 102 -2.07 -4.45 18.09
CA LEU A 102 -2.85 -5.69 18.02
C LEU A 102 -4.36 -5.40 17.86
N ALA A 103 -4.90 -4.48 18.68
CA ALA A 103 -6.31 -4.11 18.61
C ALA A 103 -6.67 -3.43 17.28
N GLY A 104 -5.84 -2.49 16.84
CA GLY A 104 -6.07 -1.74 15.59
C GLY A 104 -5.98 -2.62 14.34
N ALA A 105 -4.98 -3.51 14.28
CA ALA A 105 -4.78 -4.41 13.15
C ALA A 105 -5.98 -5.34 12.96
N GLN A 106 -6.44 -6.00 14.00
CA GLN A 106 -7.53 -6.98 13.88
C GLN A 106 -8.91 -6.34 13.73
N ALA A 107 -9.18 -5.20 14.40
CA ALA A 107 -10.37 -4.41 14.12
C ALA A 107 -10.38 -3.98 12.64
N GLY A 108 -9.23 -3.58 12.11
CA GLY A 108 -9.09 -3.24 10.71
C GLY A 108 -9.37 -4.37 9.74
N ILE A 109 -8.80 -5.52 9.99
CA ILE A 109 -9.07 -6.72 9.18
C ILE A 109 -10.56 -7.04 9.18
N LEU A 110 -11.20 -7.13 10.35
CA LEU A 110 -12.62 -7.46 10.45
C LEU A 110 -13.54 -6.43 9.79
N ASN A 111 -13.18 -5.14 9.84
CA ASN A 111 -13.87 -4.09 9.08
C ASN A 111 -13.82 -4.35 7.56
N SER A 112 -12.70 -4.85 7.06
CA SER A 112 -12.50 -5.08 5.62
C SER A 112 -13.04 -6.42 5.11
N VAL A 113 -13.19 -7.44 5.98
CA VAL A 113 -13.42 -8.82 5.51
C VAL A 113 -14.60 -9.53 6.14
N ALA A 114 -15.17 -9.06 7.26
CA ALA A 114 -16.26 -9.77 7.91
C ALA A 114 -17.51 -9.84 7.02
N ALA A 115 -18.10 -11.03 6.91
CA ALA A 115 -19.31 -11.22 6.10
C ALA A 115 -20.52 -10.50 6.74
N ASP A 116 -20.64 -10.51 8.07
CA ASP A 116 -21.69 -9.81 8.79
C ASP A 116 -21.45 -8.30 8.83
N LYS A 117 -22.44 -7.53 8.34
CA LYS A 117 -22.39 -6.08 8.35
C LYS A 117 -22.29 -5.51 9.78
N ALA A 118 -22.97 -6.11 10.77
CA ALA A 118 -22.91 -5.63 12.15
C ALA A 118 -21.51 -5.76 12.73
N VAL A 119 -20.78 -6.83 12.38
CA VAL A 119 -19.38 -7.00 12.76
C VAL A 119 -18.49 -5.97 12.07
N ARG A 120 -18.69 -5.67 10.78
CA ARG A 120 -17.92 -4.62 10.07
C ARG A 120 -18.14 -3.25 10.68
N ASP A 121 -19.40 -2.88 10.94
CA ASP A 121 -19.75 -1.59 11.54
C ASP A 121 -19.13 -1.45 12.95
N GLN A 122 -19.19 -2.52 13.76
CA GLN A 122 -18.56 -2.53 15.08
C GLN A 122 -17.03 -2.46 14.96
N ALA A 123 -16.43 -3.21 14.05
CA ALA A 123 -14.97 -3.20 13.83
C ALA A 123 -14.47 -1.81 13.42
N GLN A 124 -15.27 -1.08 12.63
CA GLN A 124 -15.00 0.31 12.30
C GLN A 124 -14.99 1.21 13.56
N MET A 125 -15.99 1.06 14.42
CA MET A 125 -16.06 1.84 15.68
C MET A 125 -14.86 1.52 16.60
N GLU A 126 -14.50 0.25 16.70
CA GLU A 126 -13.38 -0.17 17.55
C GLU A 126 -12.04 0.34 17.03
N ALA A 127 -11.81 0.28 15.71
CA ALA A 127 -10.62 0.83 15.12
C ALA A 127 -10.51 2.36 15.35
N GLN A 128 -11.65 3.11 15.34
CA GLN A 128 -11.67 4.53 15.72
C GLN A 128 -11.25 4.75 17.17
N ARG A 129 -11.78 3.93 18.10
CA ARG A 129 -11.40 4.02 19.51
C ARG A 129 -9.90 3.82 19.72
N VAL A 130 -9.34 2.82 19.04
CA VAL A 130 -7.89 2.55 19.10
C VAL A 130 -7.08 3.70 18.50
N ALA A 131 -7.51 4.26 17.37
CA ALA A 131 -6.85 5.42 16.74
C ALA A 131 -6.88 6.66 17.65
N MET A 132 -7.99 6.90 18.35
CA MET A 132 -8.10 7.98 19.35
C MET A 132 -7.14 7.79 20.52
N ALA A 133 -7.00 6.56 21.04
CA ALA A 133 -6.03 6.24 22.09
C ALA A 133 -4.59 6.49 21.62
N GLY A 134 -4.26 6.09 20.39
CA GLY A 134 -2.96 6.35 19.77
C GLY A 134 -2.66 7.84 19.61
N SER A 135 -3.66 8.63 19.19
CA SER A 135 -3.53 10.09 19.07
C SER A 135 -3.30 10.76 20.44
N ALA A 136 -4.05 10.37 21.45
CA ALA A 136 -3.87 10.86 22.83
C ALA A 136 -2.47 10.51 23.37
N LEU A 137 -2.00 9.28 23.09
CA LEU A 137 -0.66 8.85 23.48
C LEU A 137 0.43 9.73 22.87
N SER A 138 0.32 10.10 21.59
CA SER A 138 1.33 10.87 20.86
C SER A 138 1.55 12.30 21.38
N LEU A 139 0.57 12.86 22.07
CA LEU A 139 0.62 14.19 22.71
C LEU A 139 0.80 14.12 24.23
N ASN A 140 1.00 12.90 24.79
CA ASN A 140 1.17 12.69 26.21
C ASN A 140 2.57 13.11 26.67
N ARG A 141 2.66 14.29 27.24
CA ARG A 141 3.93 14.88 27.72
C ARG A 141 4.59 14.02 28.80
N ALA A 142 3.85 13.42 29.73
CA ALA A 142 4.43 12.60 30.79
C ALA A 142 5.08 11.32 30.23
N VAL A 143 4.51 10.72 29.18
CA VAL A 143 5.12 9.59 28.48
C VAL A 143 6.42 10.01 27.77
N TYR A 144 6.38 11.15 27.06
CA TYR A 144 7.58 11.68 26.41
C TYR A 144 8.72 11.91 27.41
N ASP A 145 8.44 12.59 28.53
CA ASP A 145 9.43 12.85 29.57
C ASP A 145 9.96 11.55 30.19
N ALA A 146 9.09 10.55 30.37
CA ALA A 146 9.49 9.22 30.81
C ALA A 146 10.45 8.53 29.84
N LEU A 147 10.20 8.64 28.52
CA LEU A 147 11.07 8.06 27.48
C LEU A 147 12.42 8.78 27.37
N VAL A 148 12.41 10.12 27.47
CA VAL A 148 13.65 10.92 27.48
C VAL A 148 14.57 10.55 28.66
N ALA A 149 14.01 10.17 29.80
CA ALA A 149 14.75 9.84 31.01
C ALA A 149 15.29 8.40 31.02
N ILE A 150 15.03 7.56 29.99
CA ILE A 150 15.54 6.19 29.94
C ILE A 150 17.05 6.19 29.71
N SER A 151 17.78 5.45 30.57
CA SER A 151 19.19 5.17 30.33
C SER A 151 19.36 4.18 29.18
N LEU A 152 20.09 4.58 28.15
CA LEU A 152 20.44 3.75 27.00
C LEU A 152 21.85 3.16 27.10
N GLU A 153 22.46 3.20 28.30
CA GLU A 153 23.76 2.58 28.56
C GLU A 153 23.66 1.06 28.35
N GLY A 154 24.53 0.49 27.53
CA GLY A 154 24.52 -0.92 27.17
C GLY A 154 23.39 -1.36 26.22
N ALA A 155 22.49 -0.46 25.80
CA ALA A 155 21.43 -0.77 24.86
C ALA A 155 21.98 -1.15 23.47
N SER A 156 21.29 -2.09 22.79
CA SER A 156 21.59 -2.48 21.42
C SER A 156 21.40 -1.29 20.46
N PRO A 157 22.07 -1.28 19.28
CA PRO A 157 21.80 -0.26 18.25
C PRO A 157 20.31 -0.17 17.87
N ALA A 158 19.63 -1.31 17.76
CA ALA A 158 18.19 -1.37 17.46
C ALA A 158 17.34 -0.70 18.54
N THR A 159 17.64 -0.94 19.82
CA THR A 159 16.96 -0.31 20.95
C THR A 159 17.19 1.22 20.96
N LYS A 160 18.41 1.67 20.70
CA LYS A 160 18.72 3.11 20.59
C LYS A 160 17.92 3.75 19.46
N HIS A 161 17.94 3.13 18.29
CA HIS A 161 17.16 3.60 17.14
C HIS A 161 15.65 3.64 17.44
N TYR A 162 15.11 2.62 18.11
CA TYR A 162 13.71 2.60 18.54
C TYR A 162 13.35 3.81 19.40
N VAL A 163 14.15 4.09 20.44
CA VAL A 163 13.91 5.24 21.34
C VAL A 163 14.05 6.55 20.59
N GLU A 164 15.12 6.74 19.81
CA GLU A 164 15.38 7.96 19.03
C GLU A 164 14.25 8.26 18.05
N ARG A 165 13.79 7.24 17.31
CA ARG A 165 12.70 7.38 16.35
C ARG A 165 11.37 7.67 17.04
N THR A 166 11.11 7.02 18.16
CA THR A 166 9.93 7.30 18.99
C THR A 166 9.94 8.74 19.48
N LEU A 167 11.03 9.21 20.06
CA LEU A 167 11.16 10.59 20.52
C LEU A 167 11.03 11.61 19.39
N LEU A 168 11.56 11.31 18.20
CA LEU A 168 11.33 12.13 17.00
C LEU A 168 9.85 12.21 16.66
N SER A 169 9.16 11.10 16.61
CA SER A 169 7.72 11.03 16.31
C SER A 169 6.88 11.87 17.29
N TYR A 170 7.21 11.81 18.60
CA TYR A 170 6.54 12.64 19.61
C TYR A 170 6.79 14.14 19.40
N ARG A 171 8.05 14.53 19.04
CA ARG A 171 8.36 15.95 18.73
C ARG A 171 7.64 16.44 17.47
N LEU A 172 7.58 15.61 16.44
CA LEU A 172 6.85 15.93 15.21
C LEU A 172 5.33 15.99 15.41
N ALA A 173 4.80 15.36 16.47
CA ALA A 173 3.42 15.55 16.92
C ALA A 173 3.23 16.86 17.74
N GLY A 174 4.32 17.44 18.28
CA GLY A 174 4.30 18.67 19.06
C GLY A 174 4.20 18.48 20.57
N VAL A 175 4.57 17.31 21.10
CA VAL A 175 4.52 17.00 22.54
C VAL A 175 5.39 17.92 23.38
N ASP A 176 6.45 18.49 22.81
CA ASP A 176 7.39 19.40 23.46
C ASP A 176 6.86 20.84 23.62
N LYS A 177 5.71 21.14 23.01
CA LYS A 177 5.05 22.47 23.12
C LYS A 177 4.33 22.63 24.47
N ASP A 178 3.98 23.88 24.80
CA ASP A 178 3.13 24.16 25.96
C ASP A 178 1.70 23.57 25.80
N GLN A 179 0.94 23.50 26.90
CA GLN A 179 -0.37 22.83 26.92
C GLN A 179 -1.34 23.47 25.93
N ALA A 180 -1.41 24.81 25.87
CA ALA A 180 -2.35 25.53 24.99
C ALA A 180 -2.04 25.23 23.51
N THR A 181 -0.75 25.15 23.15
CA THR A 181 -0.29 24.79 21.81
C THR A 181 -0.62 23.32 21.49
N ARG A 182 -0.45 22.39 22.43
CA ARG A 182 -0.84 20.98 22.25
C ARG A 182 -2.34 20.82 22.04
N ASP A 183 -3.17 21.52 22.83
CA ASP A 183 -4.63 21.52 22.68
C ASP A 183 -5.04 22.04 21.29
N LYS A 184 -4.36 23.10 20.81
CA LYS A 184 -4.57 23.63 19.45
C LYS A 184 -4.16 22.62 18.37
N LEU A 185 -3.00 21.96 18.51
CA LEU A 185 -2.54 20.92 17.58
C LEU A 185 -3.53 19.75 17.54
N GLN A 186 -4.03 19.30 18.69
CA GLN A 186 -5.05 18.27 18.75
C GLN A 186 -6.30 18.66 17.96
N ALA A 187 -6.83 19.85 18.15
CA ALA A 187 -8.00 20.35 17.41
C ALA A 187 -7.75 20.43 15.89
N LEU A 188 -6.53 20.83 15.46
CA LEU A 188 -6.16 20.88 14.07
C LEU A 188 -6.01 19.48 13.46
N HIS A 189 -5.44 18.50 14.17
CA HIS A 189 -5.38 17.11 13.73
C HIS A 189 -6.77 16.48 13.60
N GLU A 190 -7.67 16.74 14.55
CA GLU A 190 -9.07 16.31 14.47
C GLU A 190 -9.79 16.93 13.26
N LYS A 191 -9.53 18.23 13.00
CA LYS A 191 -10.06 18.91 11.81
C LYS A 191 -9.52 18.30 10.51
N ALA A 192 -8.20 18.06 10.41
CA ALA A 192 -7.59 17.46 9.24
C ALA A 192 -8.12 16.04 8.98
N THR A 193 -8.30 15.25 10.04
CA THR A 193 -8.90 13.91 9.96
C THR A 193 -10.32 13.98 9.43
N ARG A 194 -11.17 14.85 9.98
CA ARG A 194 -12.55 15.02 9.51
C ARG A 194 -12.61 15.42 8.03
N LEU A 195 -11.80 16.41 7.62
CA LEU A 195 -11.74 16.83 6.22
C LEU A 195 -11.27 15.70 5.29
N SER A 196 -10.28 14.90 5.70
CA SER A 196 -9.79 13.75 4.95
C SER A 196 -10.85 12.66 4.77
N LEU A 197 -11.63 12.40 5.83
CA LEU A 197 -12.75 11.46 5.79
C LEU A 197 -13.87 11.94 4.86
N GLU A 198 -14.23 13.20 4.97
CA GLU A 198 -15.25 13.82 4.11
C GLU A 198 -14.82 13.82 2.64
N PHE A 199 -13.57 14.16 2.36
CA PHE A 199 -12.98 14.07 1.02
C PHE A 199 -13.09 12.66 0.44
N SER A 200 -12.71 11.65 1.21
CA SER A 200 -12.76 10.23 0.79
C SER A 200 -14.20 9.76 0.59
N ARG A 201 -15.12 10.11 1.49
CA ARG A 201 -16.55 9.80 1.36
C ARG A 201 -17.15 10.39 0.09
N ASN A 202 -16.86 11.66 -0.20
CA ASN A 202 -17.37 12.29 -1.42
C ASN A 202 -16.88 11.63 -2.71
N ILE A 203 -15.68 11.02 -2.70
CA ILE A 203 -15.20 10.22 -3.83
C ILE A 203 -16.02 8.93 -3.97
N GLN A 204 -16.33 8.26 -2.86
CA GLN A 204 -17.06 6.99 -2.85
C GLN A 204 -18.54 7.19 -3.25
N GLU A 205 -19.19 8.19 -2.67
CA GLU A 205 -20.60 8.50 -2.92
C GLU A 205 -20.79 9.25 -4.24
N GLY A 206 -19.74 9.86 -4.77
CA GLY A 206 -19.76 10.66 -6.00
C GLY A 206 -19.73 9.85 -7.30
N GLY A 207 -19.87 8.53 -7.23
CA GLY A 207 -19.98 7.68 -8.43
C GLY A 207 -21.04 8.21 -9.39
N LYS A 208 -20.68 8.30 -10.68
CA LYS A 208 -21.56 8.79 -11.75
C LYS A 208 -21.88 7.67 -12.72
N THR A 209 -22.96 7.83 -13.44
CA THR A 209 -23.33 7.01 -14.58
C THR A 209 -23.30 7.83 -15.85
N ILE A 210 -22.94 7.19 -16.96
CA ILE A 210 -23.09 7.73 -18.30
C ILE A 210 -23.88 6.74 -19.16
N THR A 211 -24.55 7.24 -20.18
CA THR A 211 -25.22 6.40 -21.17
C THR A 211 -24.39 6.29 -22.44
N ALA A 212 -24.44 5.13 -23.08
CA ALA A 212 -23.80 4.85 -24.34
C ALA A 212 -24.77 4.12 -25.27
N THR A 213 -24.62 4.30 -26.57
CA THR A 213 -25.31 3.47 -27.56
C THR A 213 -24.52 2.17 -27.80
N PRO A 214 -25.09 1.08 -28.28
CA PRO A 214 -24.36 -0.13 -28.65
C PRO A 214 -23.21 0.11 -29.63
N ASP A 215 -23.39 1.05 -30.57
CA ASP A 215 -22.34 1.40 -31.55
C ASP A 215 -21.12 2.08 -30.88
N GLU A 216 -21.33 2.86 -29.83
CA GLU A 216 -20.23 3.50 -29.09
C GLU A 216 -19.42 2.49 -28.26
N LEU A 217 -19.95 1.29 -27.99
CA LEU A 217 -19.27 0.22 -27.29
C LEU A 217 -18.36 -0.61 -28.21
N ALA A 218 -18.27 -0.28 -29.49
CA ALA A 218 -17.40 -0.97 -30.43
C ALA A 218 -15.95 -1.01 -29.93
N GLY A 219 -15.33 -2.18 -29.98
CA GLY A 219 -13.94 -2.42 -29.53
C GLY A 219 -13.83 -2.95 -28.10
N LEU A 220 -14.87 -2.90 -27.28
CA LEU A 220 -14.90 -3.47 -25.95
C LEU A 220 -14.89 -5.02 -25.99
N PRO A 221 -14.33 -5.70 -24.98
CA PRO A 221 -14.29 -7.16 -24.89
C PRO A 221 -15.69 -7.80 -24.89
N GLU A 222 -15.81 -9.02 -25.47
CA GLU A 222 -17.11 -9.73 -25.58
C GLU A 222 -17.76 -10.00 -24.21
N ASP A 223 -16.96 -10.40 -23.21
CA ASP A 223 -17.44 -10.62 -21.85
C ASP A 223 -17.94 -9.33 -21.17
N TYR A 224 -17.37 -8.19 -21.51
CA TYR A 224 -17.85 -6.87 -21.08
C TYR A 224 -19.19 -6.56 -21.72
N LEU A 225 -19.31 -6.73 -23.04
CA LEU A 225 -20.56 -6.52 -23.79
C LEU A 225 -21.69 -7.45 -23.31
N ALA A 226 -21.36 -8.68 -22.95
CA ALA A 226 -22.33 -9.64 -22.41
C ALA A 226 -22.97 -9.18 -21.09
N ARG A 227 -22.24 -8.45 -20.26
CA ARG A 227 -22.73 -7.89 -18.98
C ARG A 227 -23.48 -6.57 -19.13
N HIS A 228 -23.25 -5.84 -20.21
CA HIS A 228 -23.80 -4.50 -20.45
C HIS A 228 -24.80 -4.51 -21.60
N GLN A 229 -26.01 -5.07 -21.35
CA GLN A 229 -27.06 -5.15 -22.35
C GLN A 229 -27.83 -3.84 -22.44
N PRO A 230 -28.31 -3.45 -23.65
CA PRO A 230 -29.15 -2.29 -23.82
C PRO A 230 -30.48 -2.43 -23.06
N ASP A 231 -30.97 -1.32 -22.53
CA ASP A 231 -32.32 -1.20 -21.98
C ASP A 231 -33.40 -1.16 -23.07
N ALA A 232 -34.64 -0.93 -22.68
CA ALA A 232 -35.80 -0.91 -23.59
C ALA A 232 -35.72 0.26 -24.59
N GLU A 233 -34.99 1.31 -24.25
CA GLU A 233 -34.73 2.50 -25.07
C GLU A 233 -33.51 2.34 -25.97
N GLY A 234 -32.82 1.20 -25.89
CA GLY A 234 -31.61 0.92 -26.66
C GLY A 234 -30.32 1.55 -26.11
N SER A 235 -30.34 2.03 -24.86
CA SER A 235 -29.22 2.66 -24.20
C SER A 235 -28.51 1.69 -23.23
N VAL A 236 -27.20 1.79 -23.11
CA VAL A 236 -26.40 1.04 -22.14
C VAL A 236 -25.92 2.00 -21.06
N THR A 237 -26.18 1.68 -19.80
CA THR A 237 -25.69 2.45 -18.65
C THR A 237 -24.33 1.92 -18.23
N LEU A 238 -23.36 2.83 -18.11
CA LEU A 238 -21.99 2.58 -17.63
C LEU A 238 -21.73 3.40 -16.38
N THR A 239 -20.96 2.83 -15.45
CA THR A 239 -20.58 3.50 -14.20
C THR A 239 -19.17 4.08 -14.27
N THR A 240 -18.84 4.97 -13.34
CA THR A 240 -17.45 5.45 -13.14
C THR A 240 -16.63 4.50 -12.28
N ASP A 241 -17.09 3.31 -11.98
CA ASP A 241 -16.31 2.30 -11.28
C ASP A 241 -15.21 1.72 -12.18
N GLN A 242 -14.13 1.26 -11.57
CA GLN A 242 -12.96 0.74 -12.31
C GLN A 242 -13.31 -0.34 -13.33
N PRO A 243 -14.21 -1.31 -13.04
CA PRO A 243 -14.58 -2.34 -14.01
C PRO A 243 -15.24 -1.82 -15.29
N ASP A 244 -15.82 -0.62 -15.28
CA ASP A 244 -16.39 0.04 -16.46
C ASP A 244 -15.45 1.06 -17.05
N MET A 245 -14.88 1.93 -16.21
CA MET A 245 -14.03 3.04 -16.63
C MET A 245 -12.81 2.56 -17.40
N GLN A 246 -12.08 1.57 -16.85
CA GLN A 246 -10.83 1.13 -17.45
C GLN A 246 -11.00 0.45 -18.82
N PRO A 247 -11.95 -0.49 -19.03
CA PRO A 247 -12.20 -1.02 -20.36
C PRO A 247 -12.63 0.05 -21.38
N VAL A 248 -13.50 0.99 -21.00
CA VAL A 248 -13.92 2.08 -21.88
C VAL A 248 -12.72 2.92 -22.33
N MET A 249 -11.86 3.35 -21.39
CA MET A 249 -10.68 4.18 -21.69
C MET A 249 -9.62 3.45 -22.53
N THR A 250 -9.60 2.11 -22.45
CA THR A 250 -8.60 1.27 -23.13
C THR A 250 -9.07 0.76 -24.48
N PHE A 251 -10.32 0.33 -24.59
CA PHE A 251 -10.79 -0.47 -25.73
C PHE A 251 -11.86 0.22 -26.58
N ALA A 252 -12.68 1.13 -26.01
CA ALA A 252 -13.76 1.74 -26.78
C ALA A 252 -13.23 2.54 -27.96
N ALA A 253 -13.69 2.26 -29.17
CA ALA A 253 -13.31 2.98 -30.38
C ALA A 253 -13.86 4.42 -30.40
N SER A 254 -15.02 4.67 -29.75
CA SER A 254 -15.67 5.98 -29.67
C SER A 254 -14.87 6.96 -28.80
N ALA A 255 -14.25 7.96 -29.40
CA ALA A 255 -13.56 9.05 -28.70
C ALA A 255 -14.52 9.85 -27.81
N ALA A 256 -15.76 10.08 -28.30
CA ALA A 256 -16.79 10.79 -27.53
C ALA A 256 -17.19 10.03 -26.26
N LEU A 257 -17.27 8.69 -26.30
CA LEU A 257 -17.54 7.88 -25.12
C LEU A 257 -16.40 7.97 -24.13
N ARG A 258 -15.15 7.86 -24.59
CA ARG A 258 -13.95 8.00 -23.71
C ARG A 258 -13.91 9.37 -23.04
N GLU A 259 -14.21 10.45 -23.77
CA GLU A 259 -14.24 11.82 -23.22
C GLU A 259 -15.31 11.95 -22.13
N ARG A 260 -16.54 11.48 -22.38
CA ARG A 260 -17.63 11.52 -21.38
C ARG A 260 -17.26 10.69 -20.12
N MET A 261 -16.72 9.49 -20.30
CA MET A 261 -16.28 8.64 -19.21
C MET A 261 -15.17 9.31 -18.39
N PHE A 262 -14.16 9.87 -19.07
CA PHE A 262 -13.04 10.56 -18.42
C PHE A 262 -13.50 11.74 -17.57
N LEU A 263 -14.36 12.60 -18.11
CA LEU A 263 -14.90 13.75 -17.39
C LEU A 263 -15.78 13.31 -16.21
N ALA A 264 -16.67 12.33 -16.43
CA ALA A 264 -17.51 11.79 -15.38
C ALA A 264 -16.65 11.23 -14.22
N TYR A 265 -15.61 10.47 -14.54
CA TYR A 265 -14.68 9.90 -13.56
C TYR A 265 -13.91 10.96 -12.78
N ASN A 266 -13.32 11.95 -13.46
CA ASN A 266 -12.48 12.96 -12.83
C ASN A 266 -13.26 14.11 -12.15
N THR A 267 -14.58 14.13 -12.28
CA THR A 267 -15.45 15.10 -11.61
C THR A 267 -16.40 14.46 -10.60
N ARG A 268 -16.12 13.21 -10.16
CA ARG A 268 -17.01 12.48 -9.22
C ARG A 268 -17.29 13.25 -7.95
N ALA A 269 -16.26 13.83 -7.35
CA ALA A 269 -16.38 14.58 -6.10
C ALA A 269 -16.32 16.11 -6.29
N TYR A 270 -16.40 16.61 -7.52
CA TYR A 270 -16.48 18.04 -7.81
C TYR A 270 -17.95 18.51 -7.78
N PRO A 271 -18.26 19.70 -7.22
CA PRO A 271 -17.33 20.68 -6.62
C PRO A 271 -17.02 20.44 -5.13
N ALA A 272 -17.67 19.49 -4.47
CA ALA A 272 -17.61 19.31 -3.02
C ALA A 272 -16.16 19.26 -2.47
N ASN A 273 -15.31 18.45 -3.09
CA ASN A 273 -13.95 18.25 -2.61
C ASN A 273 -12.99 19.40 -2.94
N GLN A 274 -13.37 20.38 -3.75
CA GLN A 274 -12.49 21.50 -4.05
C GLN A 274 -12.20 22.35 -2.81
N GLN A 275 -13.25 22.77 -2.08
CA GLN A 275 -13.09 23.55 -0.86
C GLN A 275 -12.51 22.70 0.28
N ILE A 276 -12.94 21.43 0.40
CA ILE A 276 -12.42 20.52 1.42
C ILE A 276 -10.89 20.35 1.27
N LEU A 277 -10.39 20.24 0.04
CA LEU A 277 -8.95 20.15 -0.21
C LEU A 277 -8.23 21.44 0.22
N LEU A 278 -8.74 22.61 -0.14
CA LEU A 278 -8.15 23.89 0.29
C LEU A 278 -8.11 24.02 1.81
N ASP A 279 -9.21 23.65 2.49
CA ASP A 279 -9.29 23.67 3.95
C ASP A 279 -8.32 22.67 4.60
N LEU A 280 -8.13 21.49 3.99
CA LEU A 280 -7.17 20.50 4.45
C LEU A 280 -5.73 20.99 4.29
N LEU A 281 -5.39 21.56 3.14
CA LEU A 281 -4.06 22.14 2.87
C LEU A 281 -3.76 23.29 3.86
N ALA A 282 -4.72 24.20 4.10
CA ALA A 282 -4.58 25.29 5.07
C ALA A 282 -4.38 24.75 6.50
N THR A 283 -5.16 23.74 6.90
CA THR A 283 -5.03 23.11 8.22
C THR A 283 -3.65 22.46 8.41
N ARG A 284 -3.16 21.76 7.41
CA ARG A 284 -1.83 21.13 7.40
C ARG A 284 -0.71 22.18 7.46
N GLN A 285 -0.83 23.26 6.70
CA GLN A 285 0.14 24.35 6.74
C GLN A 285 0.19 25.02 8.12
N GLU A 286 -0.97 25.21 8.78
CA GLU A 286 -1.02 25.74 10.14
C GLU A 286 -0.31 24.82 11.15
N ILE A 287 -0.54 23.49 11.07
CA ILE A 287 0.17 22.50 11.90
C ILE A 287 1.68 22.62 11.69
N ALA A 288 2.15 22.60 10.43
CA ALA A 288 3.56 22.69 10.10
C ALA A 288 4.20 23.96 10.66
N THR A 289 3.51 25.11 10.53
CA THR A 289 3.96 26.41 11.04
C THR A 289 4.09 26.41 12.56
N ILE A 290 3.12 25.86 13.29
CA ILE A 290 3.17 25.74 14.77
C ILE A 290 4.35 24.88 15.20
N LEU A 291 4.66 23.82 14.46
CA LEU A 291 5.78 22.93 14.73
C LEU A 291 7.15 23.49 14.30
N GLY A 292 7.16 24.62 13.58
CA GLY A 292 8.38 25.31 13.17
C GLY A 292 8.89 24.89 11.80
N PHE A 293 8.08 24.22 11.00
CA PHE A 293 8.39 23.84 9.63
C PHE A 293 7.88 24.91 8.64
N ARG A 294 8.62 25.08 7.53
CA ARG A 294 8.25 26.00 6.45
C ARG A 294 6.96 25.58 5.75
N SER A 295 6.80 24.27 5.55
CA SER A 295 5.67 23.69 4.84
C SER A 295 5.25 22.37 5.46
N TRP A 296 4.02 21.91 5.12
CA TRP A 296 3.60 20.55 5.47
C TRP A 296 4.49 19.49 4.83
N ALA A 297 4.96 19.72 3.61
CA ALA A 297 5.84 18.77 2.94
C ALA A 297 7.18 18.58 3.69
N ASP A 298 7.75 19.63 4.26
CA ASP A 298 8.94 19.52 5.10
C ASP A 298 8.65 18.73 6.40
N LEU A 299 7.50 18.96 7.04
CA LEU A 299 7.07 18.21 8.22
C LEU A 299 6.85 16.72 7.89
N ALA A 300 6.10 16.43 6.82
CA ALA A 300 5.71 15.08 6.44
C ALA A 300 6.89 14.21 5.96
N THR A 301 7.98 14.83 5.56
CA THR A 301 9.20 14.12 5.12
C THR A 301 10.28 14.04 6.20
N ALA A 302 10.12 14.72 7.33
CA ALA A 302 11.16 14.87 8.35
C ALA A 302 11.59 13.54 9.02
N ASP A 303 10.70 12.55 9.06
CA ASP A 303 10.95 11.21 9.58
C ASP A 303 11.06 10.12 8.47
N GLN A 304 11.16 10.55 7.21
CA GLN A 304 11.32 9.67 6.05
C GLN A 304 12.80 9.56 5.65
N MET A 305 13.15 8.58 4.80
CA MET A 305 14.51 8.46 4.24
C MET A 305 14.94 9.74 3.50
N MET A 306 14.01 10.39 2.79
CA MET A 306 14.25 11.66 2.09
C MET A 306 14.54 12.82 3.04
N GLY A 307 13.97 12.85 4.21
CA GLY A 307 14.25 13.81 5.29
C GLY A 307 13.83 15.26 5.04
N SER A 308 13.48 15.65 3.80
CA SER A 308 13.02 17.00 3.46
C SER A 308 12.33 17.08 2.10
N ALA A 309 11.43 18.05 1.92
CA ALA A 309 10.83 18.36 0.63
C ALA A 309 11.88 18.74 -0.43
N ALA A 310 12.98 19.37 -0.04
CA ALA A 310 14.08 19.73 -0.94
C ALA A 310 14.74 18.48 -1.55
N ASN A 311 14.99 17.45 -0.76
CA ASN A 311 15.54 16.18 -1.25
C ASN A 311 14.56 15.46 -2.18
N VAL A 312 13.25 15.51 -1.89
CA VAL A 312 12.23 14.99 -2.79
C VAL A 312 12.28 15.73 -4.13
N ARG A 313 12.41 17.05 -4.16
CA ARG A 313 12.56 17.82 -5.42
C ARG A 313 13.79 17.42 -6.22
N ILE A 314 14.92 17.18 -5.55
CA ILE A 314 16.13 16.67 -6.21
C ILE A 314 15.87 15.30 -6.84
N PHE A 315 15.22 14.40 -6.12
CA PHE A 315 14.82 13.10 -6.64
C PHE A 315 13.91 13.23 -7.87
N LEU A 316 12.85 14.07 -7.80
CA LEU A 316 11.93 14.29 -8.91
C LEU A 316 12.63 14.85 -10.16
N SER A 317 13.63 15.73 -9.99
CA SER A 317 14.45 16.23 -11.09
C SER A 317 15.27 15.11 -11.75
N ARG A 318 15.79 14.16 -10.98
CA ARG A 318 16.48 12.97 -11.51
C ARG A 318 15.51 12.05 -12.26
N LEU A 319 14.32 11.83 -11.69
CA LEU A 319 13.27 11.02 -12.29
C LEU A 319 12.78 11.62 -13.62
N ASP A 320 12.57 12.94 -13.66
CA ASP A 320 12.23 13.67 -14.87
C ASP A 320 13.29 13.48 -15.96
N LYS A 321 14.56 13.64 -15.63
CA LYS A 321 15.67 13.44 -16.56
C LYS A 321 15.73 11.99 -17.07
N ALA A 322 15.52 11.00 -16.20
CA ALA A 322 15.59 9.58 -16.56
C ALA A 322 14.46 9.15 -17.49
N SER A 323 13.24 9.69 -17.31
CA SER A 323 12.04 9.24 -18.03
C SER A 323 11.72 10.04 -19.31
N ARG A 324 12.24 11.27 -19.44
CA ARG A 324 11.84 12.24 -20.49
C ARG A 324 12.05 11.71 -21.90
N ASP A 325 13.25 11.24 -22.21
CA ASP A 325 13.59 10.83 -23.58
C ASP A 325 12.89 9.52 -23.96
N GLY A 326 12.72 8.59 -23.04
CA GLY A 326 11.95 7.36 -23.25
C GLY A 326 10.49 7.68 -23.56
N ALA A 327 9.84 8.48 -22.73
CA ALA A 327 8.44 8.86 -22.91
C ALA A 327 8.21 9.65 -24.22
N ARG A 328 9.17 10.51 -24.61
CA ARG A 328 9.08 11.21 -25.89
C ARG A 328 9.11 10.23 -27.06
N ARG A 329 10.01 9.24 -27.06
CA ARG A 329 10.07 8.21 -28.10
C ARG A 329 8.80 7.37 -28.15
N GLU A 330 8.27 6.95 -26.99
CA GLU A 330 7.01 6.22 -26.90
C GLU A 330 5.85 7.04 -27.47
N HIS A 331 5.74 8.31 -27.09
CA HIS A 331 4.72 9.22 -27.62
C HIS A 331 4.81 9.42 -29.14
N GLU A 332 6.02 9.63 -29.69
CA GLU A 332 6.24 9.76 -31.12
C GLU A 332 5.82 8.50 -31.90
N LEU A 333 6.14 7.32 -31.40
CA LEU A 333 5.73 6.04 -31.99
C LEU A 333 4.20 5.92 -32.03
N ILE A 334 3.54 6.21 -30.91
CA ILE A 334 2.08 6.14 -30.83
C ILE A 334 1.41 7.17 -31.71
N LEU A 335 1.89 8.41 -31.72
CA LEU A 335 1.33 9.48 -32.55
C LEU A 335 1.48 9.17 -34.05
N ASN A 336 2.64 8.62 -34.47
CA ASN A 336 2.85 8.21 -35.86
C ASN A 336 1.94 7.05 -36.25
N PHE A 337 1.77 6.06 -35.38
CA PHE A 337 0.83 4.97 -35.59
C PHE A 337 -0.62 5.45 -35.66
N ALA A 338 -1.03 6.33 -34.76
CA ALA A 338 -2.37 6.90 -34.74
C ALA A 338 -2.67 7.70 -36.02
N ARG A 339 -1.70 8.46 -36.55
CA ARG A 339 -1.81 9.18 -37.81
C ARG A 339 -1.98 8.28 -39.04
N GLN A 340 -1.39 7.08 -39.02
CA GLN A 340 -1.60 6.08 -40.08
C GLN A 340 -3.06 5.57 -40.09
N GLN A 341 -3.66 5.44 -38.90
CA GLN A 341 -5.05 4.99 -38.77
C GLN A 341 -6.07 6.13 -38.94
N GLN A 342 -5.70 7.34 -38.54
CA GLN A 342 -6.54 8.54 -38.60
C GLN A 342 -5.74 9.70 -39.23
N PRO A 343 -5.72 9.81 -40.57
CA PRO A 343 -5.05 10.88 -41.27
C PRO A 343 -5.56 12.28 -40.82
N GLY A 344 -4.61 13.18 -40.49
CA GLY A 344 -4.93 14.54 -40.02
C GLY A 344 -4.96 14.67 -38.49
N LEU A 345 -4.72 13.60 -37.72
CA LEU A 345 -4.57 13.73 -36.29
C LEU A 345 -3.34 14.55 -35.91
N GLU A 346 -3.55 15.72 -35.29
CA GLU A 346 -2.46 16.63 -34.91
C GLU A 346 -1.79 16.20 -33.59
N ALA A 347 -2.59 15.83 -32.57
CA ALA A 347 -2.14 15.43 -31.25
C ALA A 347 -3.10 14.40 -30.65
N ILE A 348 -2.62 13.68 -29.65
CA ILE A 348 -3.43 12.74 -28.86
C ILE A 348 -3.74 13.39 -27.51
N ASP A 349 -5.00 13.42 -27.14
CA ASP A 349 -5.44 13.92 -25.85
C ASP A 349 -5.36 12.83 -24.75
N ILE A 350 -5.48 13.27 -23.49
CA ILE A 350 -5.42 12.40 -22.31
C ILE A 350 -6.47 11.28 -22.34
N THR A 351 -7.63 11.51 -22.98
CA THR A 351 -8.74 10.52 -23.04
C THR A 351 -8.47 9.41 -24.06
N SER A 352 -7.66 9.72 -25.07
CA SER A 352 -7.32 8.80 -26.17
C SER A 352 -5.99 8.08 -25.94
N ARG A 353 -5.21 8.48 -24.92
CA ARG A 353 -3.91 7.90 -24.60
C ARG A 353 -4.00 6.36 -24.43
N GLY A 354 -4.85 5.86 -23.53
CA GLY A 354 -5.01 4.43 -23.25
C GLY A 354 -5.39 3.62 -24.47
N TYR A 355 -6.34 4.14 -25.24
CA TYR A 355 -6.79 3.53 -26.48
C TYR A 355 -5.66 3.37 -27.51
N TRP A 356 -4.90 4.43 -27.79
CA TRP A 356 -3.83 4.37 -28.78
C TRP A 356 -2.65 3.53 -28.32
N TYR A 357 -2.37 3.45 -27.02
CA TYR A 357 -1.41 2.51 -26.44
C TYR A 357 -1.81 1.06 -26.73
N GLU A 358 -3.07 0.71 -26.50
CA GLU A 358 -3.58 -0.64 -26.73
C GLU A 358 -3.60 -1.00 -28.22
N GLN A 359 -4.03 -0.09 -29.08
CA GLN A 359 -4.00 -0.32 -30.54
C GLN A 359 -2.57 -0.53 -31.06
N PHE A 360 -1.62 0.26 -30.57
CA PHE A 360 -0.22 0.09 -30.92
C PHE A 360 0.34 -1.23 -30.42
N ARG A 361 0.06 -1.61 -29.17
CA ARG A 361 0.50 -2.91 -28.61
C ARG A 361 0.00 -4.10 -29.42
N ARG A 362 -1.26 -4.10 -29.80
CA ARG A 362 -1.84 -5.16 -30.63
C ARG A 362 -1.16 -5.23 -32.00
N SER A 363 -0.87 -4.08 -32.61
CA SER A 363 -0.24 -4.03 -33.93
C SER A 363 1.24 -4.35 -33.89
N ALA A 364 1.99 -3.79 -32.95
CA ALA A 364 3.45 -3.85 -32.93
C ALA A 364 4.02 -5.15 -32.32
N PHE A 365 3.31 -5.76 -31.36
CA PHE A 365 3.80 -6.92 -30.63
C PHE A 365 3.08 -8.22 -30.98
N ASP A 366 2.02 -8.20 -31.80
CA ASP A 366 1.18 -9.36 -32.12
C ASP A 366 0.80 -10.14 -30.84
N PHE A 367 0.48 -9.37 -29.76
CA PHE A 367 0.27 -9.88 -28.43
C PHE A 367 -1.11 -9.48 -27.88
N ASP A 368 -1.91 -10.51 -27.59
CA ASP A 368 -3.15 -10.36 -26.84
C ASP A 368 -2.93 -10.81 -25.39
N SER A 369 -3.15 -9.90 -24.45
CA SER A 369 -3.04 -10.18 -23.01
C SER A 369 -3.97 -11.31 -22.52
N GLN A 370 -5.06 -11.57 -23.23
CA GLN A 370 -5.96 -12.68 -22.93
C GLN A 370 -5.35 -14.05 -23.23
N SER A 371 -4.40 -14.13 -24.17
CA SER A 371 -3.77 -15.38 -24.59
C SER A 371 -2.90 -16.05 -23.51
N VAL A 372 -2.46 -15.30 -22.50
CA VAL A 372 -1.65 -15.82 -21.38
C VAL A 372 -2.47 -16.29 -20.19
N ARG A 373 -3.70 -15.82 -20.04
CA ARG A 373 -4.59 -16.17 -18.89
C ARG A 373 -4.77 -17.67 -18.69
N PRO A 374 -4.95 -18.51 -19.74
CA PRO A 374 -5.08 -19.95 -19.56
C PRO A 374 -3.90 -20.63 -18.87
N TYR A 375 -2.74 -19.98 -18.81
CA TYR A 375 -1.53 -20.48 -18.15
C TYR A 375 -1.41 -20.06 -16.69
N PHE A 376 -2.32 -19.19 -16.21
CA PHE A 376 -2.32 -18.66 -14.85
C PHE A 376 -3.61 -19.00 -14.07
N PRO A 377 -3.97 -20.30 -13.92
CA PRO A 377 -5.02 -20.66 -12.96
C PRO A 377 -4.52 -20.39 -11.54
N TYR A 378 -5.40 -19.84 -10.68
CA TYR A 378 -5.04 -19.37 -9.34
C TYR A 378 -4.22 -20.38 -8.52
N ALA A 379 -4.64 -21.64 -8.46
CA ALA A 379 -3.96 -22.66 -7.65
C ALA A 379 -2.48 -22.90 -8.07
N GLN A 380 -2.18 -22.79 -9.38
CA GLN A 380 -0.81 -22.92 -9.86
C GLN A 380 0.01 -21.65 -9.56
N VAL A 381 -0.61 -20.48 -9.66
CA VAL A 381 0.03 -19.21 -9.31
C VAL A 381 0.34 -19.18 -7.81
N GLU A 382 -0.60 -19.55 -6.93
CA GLU A 382 -0.36 -19.67 -5.49
C GLU A 382 0.84 -20.58 -5.20
N ALA A 383 0.86 -21.78 -5.78
CA ALA A 383 1.97 -22.71 -5.62
C ALA A 383 3.30 -22.12 -6.13
N GLY A 384 3.29 -21.39 -7.26
CA GLY A 384 4.46 -20.73 -7.82
C GLY A 384 5.00 -19.60 -6.95
N VAL A 385 4.13 -18.76 -6.38
CA VAL A 385 4.52 -17.70 -5.44
C VAL A 385 5.13 -18.30 -4.18
N LEU A 386 4.47 -19.31 -3.59
CA LEU A 386 4.95 -19.98 -2.38
C LEU A 386 6.31 -20.68 -2.63
N ASP A 387 6.49 -21.42 -3.72
CA ASP A 387 7.78 -22.07 -4.06
C ASP A 387 8.89 -21.03 -4.27
N THR A 388 8.58 -19.95 -4.99
CA THR A 388 9.53 -18.86 -5.24
C THR A 388 10.03 -18.25 -3.93
N ALA A 389 9.12 -17.88 -3.04
CA ALA A 389 9.48 -17.25 -1.78
C ALA A 389 10.16 -18.24 -0.82
N ALA A 390 9.71 -19.50 -0.76
CA ALA A 390 10.32 -20.53 0.07
C ALA A 390 11.80 -20.74 -0.31
N ARG A 391 12.10 -20.86 -1.59
CA ARG A 391 13.48 -21.03 -2.10
C ARG A 391 14.32 -19.77 -1.92
N LEU A 392 13.76 -18.59 -2.23
CA LEU A 392 14.44 -17.30 -2.12
C LEU A 392 14.85 -17.00 -0.69
N PHE A 393 13.94 -17.22 0.26
CA PHE A 393 14.12 -16.88 1.67
C PHE A 393 14.56 -18.06 2.54
N LYS A 394 14.72 -19.26 1.97
CA LYS A 394 15.12 -20.49 2.67
C LYS A 394 14.20 -20.81 3.85
N VAL A 395 12.90 -20.81 3.60
CA VAL A 395 11.85 -21.21 4.54
C VAL A 395 10.96 -22.27 3.92
N GLU A 396 10.17 -22.97 4.74
CA GLU A 396 9.13 -23.88 4.28
C GLU A 396 7.76 -23.31 4.68
N PHE A 397 6.77 -23.42 3.79
CA PHE A 397 5.38 -23.07 4.10
C PHE A 397 4.56 -24.33 4.28
N ARG A 398 3.87 -24.43 5.40
CA ARG A 398 3.05 -25.60 5.73
C ARG A 398 1.65 -25.17 6.09
N ARG A 399 0.66 -25.67 5.36
CA ARG A 399 -0.75 -25.39 5.65
C ARG A 399 -1.10 -25.90 7.06
N THR A 400 -1.84 -25.11 7.83
CA THR A 400 -2.23 -25.42 9.21
C THR A 400 -3.74 -25.58 9.31
N GLY A 401 -4.23 -26.21 10.40
CA GLY A 401 -5.64 -26.24 10.75
C GLY A 401 -6.09 -25.07 11.62
N THR A 402 -5.32 -23.98 11.70
CA THR A 402 -5.67 -22.78 12.48
C THR A 402 -6.90 -22.12 11.88
N THR A 403 -7.84 -21.72 12.73
CA THR A 403 -9.03 -20.97 12.31
C THR A 403 -8.70 -19.52 11.95
N ALA A 404 -9.43 -18.98 10.99
CA ALA A 404 -9.39 -17.59 10.59
C ALA A 404 -10.79 -16.96 10.72
N TRP A 405 -10.97 -15.75 10.26
CA TRP A 405 -12.23 -15.02 10.27
C TRP A 405 -13.27 -15.54 9.27
N ASP A 406 -12.85 -16.36 8.30
CA ASP A 406 -13.72 -16.98 7.30
C ASP A 406 -13.18 -18.35 6.89
N ALA A 407 -14.08 -19.26 6.53
CA ALA A 407 -13.72 -20.63 6.12
C ALA A 407 -12.94 -20.69 4.79
N ALA A 408 -13.07 -19.67 3.95
CA ALA A 408 -12.34 -19.55 2.67
C ALA A 408 -10.87 -19.15 2.87
N VAL A 409 -10.48 -18.71 4.06
CA VAL A 409 -9.11 -18.25 4.34
C VAL A 409 -8.19 -19.44 4.59
N SER A 410 -7.10 -19.51 3.83
CA SER A 410 -6.04 -20.49 4.02
C SER A 410 -4.99 -19.99 5.01
N VAL A 411 -4.57 -20.82 5.95
CA VAL A 411 -3.57 -20.45 6.97
C VAL A 411 -2.31 -21.30 6.81
N PHE A 412 -1.15 -20.63 6.80
CA PHE A 412 0.15 -21.28 6.65
C PHE A 412 1.08 -20.91 7.81
N GLY A 413 1.82 -21.90 8.29
CA GLY A 413 2.98 -21.70 9.15
C GLY A 413 4.23 -21.51 8.30
N VAL A 414 5.07 -20.55 8.70
CA VAL A 414 6.42 -20.34 8.14
C VAL A 414 7.39 -21.13 9.00
N ILE A 415 8.12 -22.07 8.39
CA ILE A 415 9.01 -23.00 9.06
C ILE A 415 10.45 -22.69 8.69
N GLU A 416 11.31 -22.56 9.68
CA GLU A 416 12.76 -22.42 9.55
C GLU A 416 13.43 -23.41 10.51
N ASP A 417 14.37 -24.20 10.01
CA ASP A 417 15.08 -25.23 10.79
C ASP A 417 14.13 -26.15 11.61
N GLY A 418 12.97 -26.47 11.02
CA GLY A 418 11.94 -27.31 11.66
C GLY A 418 11.07 -26.61 12.71
N GLN A 419 11.30 -25.33 12.98
CA GLN A 419 10.53 -24.53 13.93
C GLN A 419 9.58 -23.57 13.22
N VAL A 420 8.38 -23.36 13.80
CA VAL A 420 7.46 -22.32 13.33
C VAL A 420 8.01 -20.96 13.75
N VAL A 421 8.27 -20.09 12.78
CA VAL A 421 8.83 -18.75 12.99
C VAL A 421 7.84 -17.62 12.68
N GLY A 422 6.68 -17.95 12.12
CA GLY A 422 5.60 -17.01 11.82
C GLY A 422 4.39 -17.72 11.24
N ARG A 423 3.32 -16.98 11.02
CA ARG A 423 2.09 -17.48 10.40
C ARG A 423 1.52 -16.45 9.44
N PHE A 424 0.89 -16.90 8.34
CA PHE A 424 0.16 -15.99 7.48
C PHE A 424 -1.18 -16.57 7.02
N TYR A 425 -2.05 -15.64 6.63
CA TYR A 425 -3.42 -15.88 6.20
C TYR A 425 -3.58 -15.43 4.74
N LEU A 426 -4.15 -16.29 3.90
CA LEU A 426 -4.47 -15.97 2.51
C LEU A 426 -5.99 -15.90 2.34
N ASP A 427 -6.51 -14.68 2.28
CA ASP A 427 -7.89 -14.35 1.98
C ASP A 427 -7.97 -13.79 0.56
N MET A 428 -8.09 -14.66 -0.45
CA MET A 428 -7.64 -14.38 -1.81
C MET A 428 -8.74 -14.11 -2.83
N HIS A 429 -9.99 -14.49 -2.52
CA HIS A 429 -11.10 -14.39 -3.48
C HIS A 429 -12.14 -13.38 -3.02
N PRO A 430 -12.89 -12.77 -3.96
CA PRO A 430 -14.00 -11.87 -3.63
C PRO A 430 -15.15 -12.63 -2.95
N ARG A 431 -15.79 -12.00 -1.98
CA ARG A 431 -17.05 -12.46 -1.38
C ARG A 431 -17.89 -11.28 -0.92
N GLU A 432 -19.14 -11.54 -0.56
CA GLU A 432 -20.03 -10.51 -0.04
C GLU A 432 -19.45 -9.88 1.25
N GLY A 433 -19.53 -8.57 1.36
CA GLY A 433 -19.05 -7.81 2.51
C GLY A 433 -17.55 -7.58 2.58
N LYS A 434 -16.75 -8.27 1.76
CA LYS A 434 -15.30 -8.09 1.71
C LYS A 434 -14.93 -6.86 0.86
N ASP A 435 -13.92 -6.11 1.32
CA ASP A 435 -13.31 -5.01 0.56
C ASP A 435 -12.74 -5.54 -0.77
N LYS A 436 -12.92 -4.77 -1.85
CA LYS A 436 -12.53 -5.14 -3.21
C LYS A 436 -11.14 -4.62 -3.60
N TRP A 437 -10.26 -4.45 -2.63
CA TRP A 437 -8.89 -4.02 -2.83
C TRP A 437 -7.90 -5.17 -2.62
N PHE A 438 -6.60 -4.90 -2.79
CA PHE A 438 -5.49 -5.81 -2.53
C PHE A 438 -4.62 -5.19 -1.45
N SER A 439 -4.25 -5.96 -0.43
CA SER A 439 -3.42 -5.46 0.67
C SER A 439 -2.78 -6.58 1.48
N ALA A 440 -1.62 -6.27 2.06
CA ALA A 440 -1.03 -7.01 3.16
C ALA A 440 -1.35 -6.29 4.48
N ALA A 441 -1.74 -7.03 5.52
CA ALA A 441 -2.08 -6.50 6.82
C ALA A 441 -1.40 -7.28 7.94
N PRO A 442 -0.84 -6.61 8.99
CA PRO A 442 -0.40 -7.31 10.19
C PRO A 442 -1.61 -7.90 10.92
N VAL A 443 -1.45 -9.06 11.53
CA VAL A 443 -2.44 -9.71 12.40
C VAL A 443 -1.94 -9.69 13.84
N VAL A 444 -0.72 -10.15 14.06
CA VAL A 444 -0.03 -10.11 15.35
C VAL A 444 1.36 -9.55 15.13
N THR A 445 1.69 -8.47 15.81
CA THR A 445 3.04 -7.94 15.83
C THR A 445 3.95 -8.91 16.54
N GLY A 446 4.91 -9.50 15.84
CA GLY A 446 5.83 -10.44 16.43
C GLY A 446 6.84 -9.74 17.35
N VAL A 447 7.17 -10.39 18.46
CA VAL A 447 8.22 -9.94 19.39
C VAL A 447 8.98 -11.17 19.87
N ARG A 448 10.29 -11.14 19.71
CA ARG A 448 11.17 -12.26 20.05
C ARG A 448 10.94 -12.74 21.48
N GLY A 449 10.62 -14.03 21.62
CA GLY A 449 10.36 -14.66 22.93
C GLY A 449 8.98 -14.38 23.54
N ARG A 450 8.13 -13.55 22.89
CA ARG A 450 6.74 -13.29 23.33
C ARG A 450 5.71 -13.79 22.32
N TYR A 451 5.74 -13.29 21.10
CA TYR A 451 4.75 -13.57 20.06
C TYR A 451 5.41 -13.87 18.72
N LEU A 452 4.88 -14.85 18.00
CA LEU A 452 5.21 -15.05 16.59
C LEU A 452 4.55 -13.96 15.73
N PRO A 453 5.23 -13.47 14.68
CA PRO A 453 4.62 -12.57 13.72
C PRO A 453 3.52 -13.28 12.93
N GLU A 454 2.38 -12.59 12.76
CA GLU A 454 1.30 -13.05 11.91
C GLU A 454 0.85 -11.92 10.99
N ALA A 455 0.64 -12.24 9.71
CA ALA A 455 0.19 -11.28 8.71
C ALA A 455 -0.79 -11.92 7.73
N ALA A 456 -1.58 -11.11 7.05
CA ALA A 456 -2.58 -11.57 6.10
C ALA A 456 -2.42 -10.90 4.74
N LEU A 457 -2.72 -11.62 3.67
CA LEU A 457 -3.08 -11.06 2.38
C LEU A 457 -4.60 -11.05 2.22
N ILE A 458 -5.13 -9.88 1.88
CA ILE A 458 -6.54 -9.66 1.57
C ILE A 458 -6.62 -9.23 0.12
N CYS A 459 -7.01 -10.15 -0.76
CA CYS A 459 -6.99 -9.98 -2.21
C CYS A 459 -8.35 -10.31 -2.82
N ASN A 460 -8.51 -10.07 -4.13
CA ASN A 460 -9.76 -10.32 -4.85
C ASN A 460 -9.46 -10.93 -6.22
N PHE A 461 -8.63 -11.97 -6.27
CA PHE A 461 -8.30 -12.68 -7.49
C PHE A 461 -9.47 -13.54 -7.99
N PRO A 462 -9.55 -13.81 -9.31
CA PRO A 462 -10.53 -14.72 -9.87
C PRO A 462 -10.50 -16.10 -9.20
N GLY A 463 -11.63 -16.81 -9.18
CA GLY A 463 -11.77 -18.12 -8.52
C GLY A 463 -12.55 -18.05 -7.22
N GLY A 464 -12.44 -19.11 -6.43
CA GLY A 464 -13.15 -19.27 -5.14
C GLY A 464 -14.42 -20.09 -5.25
N GLU A 465 -15.01 -20.22 -6.44
CA GLU A 465 -16.19 -21.02 -6.68
C GLU A 465 -15.82 -22.45 -7.14
N PRO A 466 -16.60 -23.47 -6.73
CA PRO A 466 -16.34 -24.85 -7.15
C PRO A 466 -16.34 -25.01 -8.68
N GLY A 467 -15.22 -25.48 -9.24
CA GLY A 467 -15.06 -25.70 -10.69
C GLY A 467 -14.55 -24.49 -11.47
N ASP A 468 -14.44 -23.31 -10.86
CA ASP A 468 -13.78 -22.16 -11.48
C ASP A 468 -12.23 -22.32 -11.38
N PRO A 469 -11.48 -22.38 -12.51
CA PRO A 469 -10.03 -22.41 -12.47
C PRO A 469 -9.39 -21.12 -11.95
N GLY A 470 -10.13 -20.02 -11.83
CA GLY A 470 -9.63 -18.72 -11.42
C GLY A 470 -8.52 -18.20 -12.35
N LEU A 471 -8.82 -18.05 -13.65
CA LEU A 471 -7.83 -17.63 -14.63
C LEU A 471 -7.44 -16.16 -14.43
N MET A 472 -6.24 -15.94 -13.93
CA MET A 472 -5.68 -14.63 -13.58
C MET A 472 -5.16 -13.87 -14.80
N GLN A 473 -5.30 -12.55 -14.77
CA GLN A 473 -4.54 -11.68 -15.68
C GLN A 473 -3.06 -11.67 -15.29
N TYR A 474 -2.19 -11.31 -16.23
CA TYR A 474 -0.77 -11.11 -15.91
C TYR A 474 -0.55 -10.08 -14.80
N SER A 475 -1.31 -8.99 -14.81
CA SER A 475 -1.30 -7.98 -13.75
C SER A 475 -1.66 -8.52 -12.37
N ASP A 476 -2.62 -9.46 -12.32
CA ASP A 476 -3.05 -10.07 -11.05
C ASP A 476 -1.91 -10.90 -10.44
N VAL A 477 -1.16 -11.62 -11.29
CA VAL A 477 -0.01 -12.40 -10.83
C VAL A 477 1.10 -11.48 -10.32
N VAL A 478 1.39 -10.36 -11.02
CA VAL A 478 2.33 -9.33 -10.53
C VAL A 478 1.88 -8.78 -9.18
N THR A 479 0.59 -8.47 -9.02
CA THR A 479 0.01 -8.01 -7.75
C THR A 479 0.18 -9.06 -6.65
N PHE A 480 0.00 -10.35 -6.94
CA PHE A 480 0.21 -11.40 -5.94
C PHE A 480 1.67 -11.45 -5.46
N PHE A 481 2.65 -11.36 -6.37
CA PHE A 481 4.06 -11.26 -5.99
C PHE A 481 4.33 -10.01 -5.14
N HIS A 482 3.74 -8.87 -5.52
CA HIS A 482 3.84 -7.61 -4.78
C HIS A 482 3.36 -7.77 -3.33
N GLU A 483 2.10 -8.17 -3.14
CA GLU A 483 1.52 -8.32 -1.80
C GLU A 483 2.27 -9.39 -0.97
N PHE A 484 2.77 -10.45 -1.63
CA PHE A 484 3.57 -11.46 -0.97
C PHE A 484 4.94 -10.93 -0.51
N GLY A 485 5.50 -9.93 -1.20
CA GLY A 485 6.68 -9.20 -0.76
C GLY A 485 6.46 -8.48 0.57
N HIS A 486 5.35 -7.77 0.72
CA HIS A 486 4.94 -7.18 1.99
C HIS A 486 4.74 -8.23 3.07
N LEU A 487 4.04 -9.32 2.75
CA LEU A 487 3.79 -10.41 3.69
C LEU A 487 5.10 -10.98 4.25
N MET A 488 6.06 -11.27 3.39
CA MET A 488 7.37 -11.79 3.82
C MET A 488 8.15 -10.77 4.64
N HIS A 489 8.05 -9.48 4.32
CA HIS A 489 8.64 -8.42 5.14
C HIS A 489 8.03 -8.39 6.55
N ALA A 490 6.69 -8.47 6.66
CA ALA A 490 6.01 -8.53 7.95
C ALA A 490 6.47 -9.71 8.81
N ILE A 491 6.56 -10.90 8.19
CA ILE A 491 6.91 -12.14 8.91
C ILE A 491 8.40 -12.17 9.29
N LEU A 492 9.30 -11.91 8.36
CA LEU A 492 10.74 -12.00 8.61
C LEU A 492 11.23 -10.85 9.50
N GLY A 493 10.69 -9.63 9.30
CA GLY A 493 10.96 -8.45 10.14
C GLY A 493 10.24 -8.48 11.49
N GLY A 494 9.31 -9.42 11.68
CA GLY A 494 8.52 -9.57 12.91
C GLY A 494 9.23 -10.29 14.06
N ARG A 495 10.56 -10.45 14.00
CA ARG A 495 11.35 -11.20 15.01
C ARG A 495 12.30 -10.29 15.81
N THR A 496 11.93 -9.04 15.97
CA THR A 496 12.70 -8.03 16.71
C THR A 496 12.52 -8.12 18.22
N GLU A 497 13.33 -7.36 18.98
CA GLU A 497 13.23 -7.29 20.45
C GLU A 497 12.01 -6.51 20.94
N TRP A 498 11.51 -5.57 20.13
CA TRP A 498 10.48 -4.61 20.48
C TRP A 498 9.35 -4.59 19.44
N ALA A 499 8.12 -4.46 19.90
CA ALA A 499 6.95 -4.34 19.03
C ALA A 499 7.01 -3.10 18.13
N GLY A 500 7.51 -1.99 18.65
CA GLY A 500 7.57 -0.72 17.94
C GLY A 500 8.53 -0.66 16.75
N ILE A 501 9.38 -1.68 16.56
CA ILE A 501 10.29 -1.81 15.41
C ILE A 501 10.10 -3.13 14.65
N SER A 502 8.96 -3.78 14.85
CA SER A 502 8.68 -5.11 14.29
C SER A 502 7.91 -5.03 12.97
N GLY A 503 8.15 -5.98 12.08
CA GLY A 503 7.44 -6.13 10.82
C GLY A 503 7.67 -4.97 9.84
N PHE A 504 6.62 -4.23 9.52
CA PHE A 504 6.65 -3.08 8.59
C PHE A 504 7.17 -1.76 9.19
N ALA A 505 7.76 -1.75 10.38
CA ALA A 505 8.10 -0.53 11.11
C ALA A 505 9.30 0.25 10.52
N THR A 506 9.44 0.27 9.20
CA THR A 506 10.41 1.09 8.45
C THR A 506 9.90 2.52 8.23
N GLU A 507 10.69 3.37 7.58
CA GLU A 507 10.20 4.63 7.01
C GLU A 507 9.15 4.35 5.93
N GLY A 508 8.18 5.26 5.78
CA GLY A 508 7.10 5.11 4.80
C GLY A 508 7.58 5.10 3.35
N ASP A 509 8.73 5.73 3.07
CA ASP A 509 9.39 5.73 1.77
C ASP A 509 10.46 4.61 1.63
N PHE A 510 10.24 3.48 2.31
CA PHE A 510 10.93 2.21 2.14
C PHE A 510 9.95 1.01 2.10
N ILE A 511 8.69 1.25 2.40
CA ILE A 511 7.71 0.17 2.62
C ILE A 511 7.41 -0.63 1.36
N GLU A 512 7.50 0.00 0.18
CA GLU A 512 7.25 -0.63 -1.13
C GLU A 512 8.48 -1.32 -1.72
N VAL A 513 9.66 -1.19 -1.11
CA VAL A 513 10.89 -1.81 -1.64
C VAL A 513 10.78 -3.34 -1.67
N PRO A 514 10.34 -4.04 -0.61
CA PRO A 514 10.21 -5.50 -0.62
C PRO A 514 9.16 -6.02 -1.60
N SER A 515 8.04 -5.35 -1.71
CA SER A 515 6.95 -5.72 -2.63
C SER A 515 7.37 -5.54 -4.09
N GLN A 516 7.87 -4.37 -4.46
CA GLN A 516 8.31 -4.06 -5.81
C GLN A 516 9.56 -4.85 -6.24
N MET A 517 10.38 -5.27 -5.30
CA MET A 517 11.50 -6.14 -5.56
C MET A 517 11.03 -7.54 -5.95
N LEU A 518 10.03 -8.10 -5.25
CA LEU A 518 9.53 -9.44 -5.54
C LEU A 518 8.78 -9.51 -6.88
N GLU A 519 8.15 -8.43 -7.35
CA GLU A 519 7.57 -8.33 -8.70
C GLU A 519 8.58 -8.66 -9.81
N GLU A 520 9.84 -8.28 -9.64
CA GLU A 520 10.86 -8.43 -10.69
C GLU A 520 11.24 -9.91 -10.92
N PHE A 521 11.05 -10.79 -9.91
CA PHE A 521 11.27 -12.22 -10.08
C PHE A 521 10.28 -12.83 -11.06
N PHE A 522 9.05 -12.37 -11.09
CA PHE A 522 8.01 -12.84 -12.00
C PHE A 522 8.32 -12.56 -13.49
N ARG A 523 9.30 -11.72 -13.78
CA ARG A 523 9.76 -11.46 -15.15
C ARG A 523 10.75 -12.50 -15.68
N ASP A 524 11.23 -13.43 -14.86
CA ASP A 524 12.16 -14.46 -15.30
C ASP A 524 11.46 -15.58 -16.06
N GLU A 525 12.00 -15.96 -17.22
CA GLU A 525 11.41 -16.99 -18.08
C GLU A 525 11.42 -18.37 -17.43
N LYS A 526 12.52 -18.74 -16.76
CA LYS A 526 12.64 -20.04 -16.09
C LYS A 526 11.68 -20.14 -14.93
N LEU A 527 11.54 -19.04 -14.18
CA LEU A 527 10.60 -18.97 -13.07
C LEU A 527 9.16 -19.08 -13.56
N LEU A 528 8.77 -18.33 -14.59
CA LEU A 528 7.44 -18.43 -15.19
C LEU A 528 7.16 -19.86 -15.65
N GLN A 529 8.08 -20.50 -16.36
CA GLN A 529 7.92 -21.86 -16.86
C GLN A 529 7.89 -22.94 -15.77
N SER A 530 8.33 -22.62 -14.56
CA SER A 530 8.27 -23.58 -13.44
C SER A 530 6.85 -23.87 -12.99
N PHE A 531 5.95 -22.88 -13.05
CA PHE A 531 4.56 -23.02 -12.58
C PHE A 531 3.49 -22.67 -13.63
N ALA A 532 3.77 -21.80 -14.62
CA ALA A 532 2.78 -21.37 -15.61
C ALA A 532 2.48 -22.48 -16.61
N ARG A 533 1.32 -23.12 -16.45
CA ARG A 533 0.85 -24.22 -17.30
C ARG A 533 -0.59 -24.03 -17.70
N HIS A 534 -0.91 -24.37 -18.94
CA HIS A 534 -2.27 -24.28 -19.46
C HIS A 534 -3.22 -25.16 -18.63
N TYR A 535 -4.31 -24.58 -18.11
CA TYR A 535 -5.21 -25.21 -17.13
C TYR A 535 -5.90 -26.48 -17.62
N GLN A 536 -6.10 -26.65 -18.94
CA GLN A 536 -6.71 -27.84 -19.53
C GLN A 536 -5.67 -28.84 -20.08
N THR A 537 -4.63 -28.36 -20.79
CA THR A 537 -3.69 -29.24 -21.48
C THR A 537 -2.44 -29.57 -20.66
N GLY A 538 -2.13 -28.77 -19.61
CA GLY A 538 -0.90 -28.90 -18.84
C GLY A 538 0.35 -28.40 -19.58
N GLU A 539 0.21 -27.85 -20.78
CA GLU A 539 1.33 -27.32 -21.56
C GLU A 539 1.99 -26.15 -20.83
N VAL A 540 3.32 -26.13 -20.81
CA VAL A 540 4.13 -25.06 -20.24
C VAL A 540 3.98 -23.79 -21.07
N LEU A 541 3.92 -22.62 -20.42
CA LEU A 541 3.86 -21.34 -21.09
C LEU A 541 5.00 -21.19 -22.13
N PRO A 542 4.69 -21.04 -23.42
CA PRO A 542 5.71 -21.03 -24.48
C PRO A 542 6.66 -19.84 -24.38
N SER A 543 7.96 -20.08 -24.61
CA SER A 543 9.00 -19.03 -24.59
C SER A 543 8.71 -17.86 -25.53
N LYS A 544 8.07 -18.11 -26.69
CA LYS A 544 7.66 -17.04 -27.61
C LYS A 544 6.66 -16.11 -26.91
N LEU A 545 5.64 -16.68 -26.27
CA LEU A 545 4.60 -15.90 -25.59
C LEU A 545 5.16 -15.11 -24.40
N ILE A 546 6.14 -15.66 -23.66
CA ILE A 546 6.86 -14.95 -22.59
C ILE A 546 7.63 -13.75 -23.15
N ARG A 547 8.34 -13.91 -24.27
CA ARG A 547 9.08 -12.80 -24.88
C ARG A 547 8.15 -11.70 -25.38
N ASP A 548 7.04 -12.06 -26.02
CA ASP A 548 6.06 -11.11 -26.52
C ASP A 548 5.39 -10.37 -25.35
N LEU A 549 5.03 -11.08 -24.28
CA LEU A 549 4.54 -10.51 -23.03
C LEU A 549 5.54 -9.52 -22.41
N LYS A 550 6.83 -9.88 -22.29
CA LYS A 550 7.87 -9.00 -21.75
C LYS A 550 8.01 -7.71 -22.58
N ARG A 551 8.03 -7.83 -23.90
CA ARG A 551 8.11 -6.67 -24.81
C ARG A 551 6.89 -5.76 -24.68
N ALA A 552 5.69 -6.35 -24.72
CA ALA A 552 4.44 -5.60 -24.56
C ALA A 552 4.33 -4.90 -23.20
N SER A 553 4.84 -5.52 -22.12
CA SER A 553 4.84 -4.95 -20.78
C SER A 553 5.97 -3.93 -20.52
N ALA A 554 7.02 -3.95 -21.33
CA ALA A 554 8.09 -2.96 -21.28
C ALA A 554 7.69 -1.65 -21.97
N PHE A 555 6.85 -1.72 -23.01
CA PHE A 555 6.37 -0.55 -23.74
C PHE A 555 5.43 0.31 -22.90
N GLY A 556 5.71 1.60 -22.84
CA GLY A 556 4.93 2.56 -22.06
C GLY A 556 5.43 2.77 -20.63
N ARG A 557 6.57 2.16 -20.23
CA ARG A 557 7.13 2.37 -18.88
C ARG A 557 7.59 3.80 -18.65
N ALA A 558 8.22 4.41 -19.62
CA ALA A 558 8.71 5.79 -19.50
C ALA A 558 7.54 6.77 -19.43
N ASP A 559 6.50 6.59 -20.24
CA ASP A 559 5.28 7.38 -20.17
C ASP A 559 4.50 7.13 -18.86
N GLY A 560 4.41 5.88 -18.41
CA GLY A 560 3.85 5.55 -17.10
C GLY A 560 4.59 6.25 -15.96
N MET A 561 5.92 6.31 -16.04
CA MET A 561 6.73 7.02 -15.05
C MET A 561 6.53 8.54 -15.12
N ARG A 562 6.26 9.11 -16.30
CA ARG A 562 5.85 10.53 -16.42
C ARG A 562 4.51 10.79 -15.72
N ALA A 563 3.57 9.85 -15.81
CA ALA A 563 2.31 9.96 -15.07
C ALA A 563 2.55 9.93 -13.56
N GLN A 564 3.42 9.04 -13.06
CA GLN A 564 3.81 9.03 -11.64
C GLN A 564 4.50 10.33 -11.23
N LEU A 565 5.38 10.86 -12.06
CA LEU A 565 6.04 12.15 -11.83
C LEU A 565 5.04 13.32 -11.72
N PHE A 566 3.99 13.32 -12.54
CA PHE A 566 2.92 14.32 -12.44
C PHE A 566 2.18 14.21 -11.08
N TYR A 567 1.72 13.01 -10.69
CA TYR A 567 1.02 12.81 -9.40
C TYR A 567 1.90 13.19 -8.21
N THR A 568 3.17 12.80 -8.25
CA THR A 568 4.13 13.10 -7.19
C THR A 568 4.41 14.59 -7.08
N THR A 569 4.62 15.27 -8.24
CA THR A 569 4.88 16.70 -8.26
C THR A 569 3.65 17.48 -7.81
N LEU A 570 2.45 17.08 -8.24
CA LEU A 570 1.20 17.68 -7.77
C LEU A 570 1.04 17.52 -6.24
N SER A 571 1.23 16.30 -5.74
CA SER A 571 1.17 15.99 -4.31
C SER A 571 2.14 16.86 -3.49
N LEU A 572 3.41 16.95 -3.94
CA LEU A 572 4.42 17.76 -3.27
C LEU A 572 4.10 19.25 -3.37
N ASP A 573 3.81 19.79 -4.57
CA ASP A 573 3.59 21.22 -4.79
C ASP A 573 2.38 21.75 -4.00
N LEU A 574 1.30 20.99 -3.91
CA LEU A 574 0.13 21.39 -3.12
C LEU A 574 0.45 21.53 -1.61
N HIS A 575 1.46 20.83 -1.11
CA HIS A 575 1.84 20.82 0.31
C HIS A 575 3.13 21.60 0.65
N ASP A 576 3.85 22.08 -0.38
CA ASP A 576 5.15 22.77 -0.21
C ASP A 576 5.06 24.28 -0.47
N GLN A 577 3.88 24.85 -0.42
CA GLN A 577 3.60 26.27 -0.59
C GLN A 577 2.49 26.75 0.33
N ASP A 578 2.35 28.06 0.47
CA ASP A 578 1.22 28.65 1.17
C ASP A 578 -0.08 28.38 0.36
N PRO A 579 -1.07 27.73 0.94
CA PRO A 579 -2.34 27.45 0.26
C PRO A 579 -3.23 28.69 0.08
N ALA A 580 -2.90 29.84 0.69
CA ALA A 580 -3.67 31.06 0.53
C ALA A 580 -3.68 31.54 -0.92
N GLY A 581 -4.87 31.58 -1.52
CA GLY A 581 -5.03 31.99 -2.93
C GLY A 581 -4.61 30.94 -3.97
N LEU A 582 -4.40 29.69 -3.56
CA LEU A 582 -4.05 28.59 -4.45
C LEU A 582 -5.21 28.29 -5.43
N ASP A 583 -4.93 28.40 -6.73
CA ASP A 583 -5.81 27.93 -7.79
C ASP A 583 -5.46 26.47 -8.13
N LEU A 584 -6.31 25.53 -7.67
CA LEU A 584 -6.12 24.10 -7.89
C LEU A 584 -6.21 23.72 -9.37
N ASP A 585 -7.11 24.35 -10.12
CA ASP A 585 -7.29 24.08 -11.56
C ASP A 585 -6.08 24.53 -12.36
N ALA A 586 -5.67 25.78 -12.20
CA ALA A 586 -4.51 26.33 -12.88
C ALA A 586 -3.22 25.59 -12.51
N THR A 587 -3.04 25.23 -11.24
CA THR A 587 -1.88 24.47 -10.76
C THR A 587 -1.83 23.07 -11.38
N THR A 588 -2.94 22.33 -11.34
CA THR A 588 -3.02 20.97 -11.88
C THR A 588 -2.77 20.96 -13.39
N LYS A 589 -3.43 21.86 -14.12
CA LYS A 589 -3.27 22.00 -15.58
C LYS A 589 -1.83 22.37 -15.96
N ARG A 590 -1.22 23.34 -15.30
CA ARG A 590 0.17 23.78 -15.53
C ARG A 590 1.15 22.63 -15.33
N LEU A 591 1.03 21.90 -14.22
CA LEU A 591 1.91 20.76 -13.93
C LEU A 591 1.73 19.65 -14.96
N TYR A 592 0.49 19.31 -15.31
CA TYR A 592 0.23 18.32 -16.34
C TYR A 592 0.90 18.68 -17.66
N GLN A 593 0.68 19.89 -18.16
CA GLN A 593 1.24 20.37 -19.43
C GLN A 593 2.79 20.45 -19.44
N SER A 594 3.40 20.65 -18.26
CA SER A 594 4.87 20.67 -18.14
C SER A 594 5.51 19.28 -18.12
N LEU A 595 4.75 18.26 -17.66
CA LEU A 595 5.27 16.93 -17.40
C LEU A 595 4.77 15.86 -18.36
N GLN A 596 3.63 16.08 -19.03
CA GLN A 596 2.97 15.10 -19.89
C GLN A 596 2.96 15.54 -21.35
N PRO A 597 3.19 14.63 -22.31
CA PRO A 597 3.14 14.95 -23.74
C PRO A 597 1.71 14.98 -24.31
N TRP A 598 0.73 14.50 -23.55
CA TRP A 598 -0.68 14.37 -23.97
C TRP A 598 -1.44 15.67 -23.79
N THR A 599 -2.34 15.98 -24.71
CA THR A 599 -3.14 17.21 -24.64
C THR A 599 -4.09 17.15 -23.43
N TRP A 600 -4.09 18.25 -22.65
CA TRP A 600 -5.01 18.42 -21.52
C TRP A 600 -6.46 18.58 -21.98
N LEU A 601 -7.39 17.95 -21.27
CA LEU A 601 -8.82 18.15 -21.48
C LEU A 601 -9.38 19.15 -20.47
N GLU A 602 -10.04 20.20 -20.97
CA GLU A 602 -10.72 21.19 -20.11
C GLU A 602 -11.86 20.51 -19.33
N GLY A 603 -12.10 20.98 -18.10
CA GLY A 603 -13.08 20.36 -17.22
C GLY A 603 -12.52 19.18 -16.40
N ASN A 604 -11.30 18.75 -16.63
CA ASN A 604 -10.64 17.76 -15.78
C ASN A 604 -10.39 18.35 -14.37
N ARG A 605 -10.97 17.71 -13.35
CA ARG A 605 -10.89 18.08 -11.93
C ARG A 605 -10.34 16.94 -11.09
N MET A 606 -9.36 16.20 -11.63
CA MET A 606 -8.84 14.96 -11.04
C MET A 606 -8.38 15.13 -9.59
N TYR A 607 -7.89 16.30 -9.19
CA TYR A 607 -7.47 16.59 -7.83
C TYR A 607 -8.60 16.42 -6.80
N THR A 608 -9.87 16.58 -7.20
CA THR A 608 -11.02 16.36 -6.32
C THR A 608 -11.29 14.88 -6.04
N SER A 609 -10.71 13.99 -6.84
CA SER A 609 -10.85 12.54 -6.74
C SER A 609 -9.50 11.82 -6.48
N PHE A 610 -8.44 12.58 -6.23
CA PHE A 610 -7.11 12.04 -5.94
C PHE A 610 -6.99 11.71 -4.45
N GLY A 611 -7.52 10.56 -4.04
CA GLY A 611 -7.63 10.13 -2.64
C GLY A 611 -6.29 10.06 -1.90
N HIS A 612 -5.16 9.86 -2.59
CA HIS A 612 -3.82 9.86 -1.99
C HIS A 612 -3.46 11.19 -1.31
N LEU A 613 -4.07 12.31 -1.70
CA LEU A 613 -3.86 13.60 -1.03
C LEU A 613 -4.30 13.59 0.43
N THR A 614 -5.18 12.67 0.85
CA THR A 614 -5.60 12.54 2.25
C THR A 614 -4.60 11.75 3.09
N GLY A 615 -4.23 10.55 2.71
CA GLY A 615 -3.36 9.66 3.48
C GLY A 615 -1.87 9.89 3.23
N TYR A 616 -1.43 9.85 1.97
CA TYR A 616 -0.02 10.06 1.59
C TYR A 616 0.40 11.53 1.65
N SER A 617 -0.57 12.46 1.59
CA SER A 617 -0.32 13.91 1.55
C SER A 617 0.72 14.30 0.50
N SER A 618 1.93 14.71 0.91
CA SER A 618 3.08 15.05 0.06
C SER A 618 3.99 13.87 -0.28
N ASN A 619 3.74 12.67 0.26
CA ASN A 619 4.67 11.53 0.19
C ASN A 619 4.36 10.54 -0.94
N TYR A 620 3.62 10.95 -1.98
CA TYR A 620 3.33 10.11 -3.13
C TYR A 620 4.58 9.68 -3.92
N TYR A 621 5.71 10.38 -3.72
CA TYR A 621 7.00 10.05 -4.33
C TYR A 621 7.51 8.65 -3.96
N THR A 622 7.08 8.11 -2.85
CA THR A 622 7.44 6.79 -2.31
C THR A 622 7.40 5.71 -3.40
N TYR A 623 6.32 5.63 -4.17
CA TYR A 623 6.18 4.60 -5.23
C TYR A 623 7.30 4.61 -6.27
N ALA A 624 7.77 5.80 -6.66
CA ALA A 624 8.86 5.93 -7.64
C ALA A 624 10.23 5.78 -6.97
N PHE A 625 10.38 6.22 -5.73
CA PHE A 625 11.63 6.12 -4.98
C PHE A 625 11.94 4.66 -4.63
N ASP A 626 10.98 3.96 -4.09
CA ASP A 626 11.10 2.56 -3.75
C ASP A 626 11.35 1.69 -4.97
N LYS A 627 10.77 2.04 -6.15
CA LYS A 627 11.06 1.34 -7.41
C LYS A 627 12.52 1.49 -7.86
N VAL A 628 13.14 2.65 -7.63
CA VAL A 628 14.58 2.84 -7.91
C VAL A 628 15.41 1.91 -7.02
N ILE A 629 15.11 1.84 -5.73
CA ILE A 629 15.80 0.97 -4.77
C ILE A 629 15.57 -0.51 -5.10
N ALA A 630 14.32 -0.91 -5.34
CA ALA A 630 13.93 -2.28 -5.64
C ALA A 630 14.65 -2.82 -6.89
N LEU A 631 14.74 -2.02 -7.96
CA LEU A 631 15.46 -2.39 -9.18
C LEU A 631 16.98 -2.47 -8.97
N ASP A 632 17.54 -1.60 -8.15
CA ASP A 632 18.97 -1.65 -7.80
C ASP A 632 19.29 -2.87 -6.91
N PHE A 633 18.39 -3.23 -6.00
CA PHE A 633 18.46 -4.48 -5.24
C PHE A 633 18.38 -5.69 -6.16
N PHE A 634 17.42 -5.73 -7.06
CA PHE A 634 17.24 -6.84 -8.00
C PHE A 634 18.44 -7.01 -8.96
N ALA A 635 19.14 -5.92 -9.27
CA ALA A 635 20.36 -5.97 -10.09
C ALA A 635 21.52 -6.72 -9.41
N GLN A 636 21.45 -7.01 -8.10
CA GLN A 636 22.44 -7.79 -7.36
C GLN A 636 22.24 -9.31 -7.50
N PHE A 637 21.13 -9.74 -8.10
CA PHE A 637 20.80 -11.16 -8.26
C PHE A 637 21.36 -11.71 -9.57
N ASP A 638 21.91 -12.92 -9.51
CA ASP A 638 22.38 -13.63 -10.71
C ASP A 638 21.18 -14.05 -11.57
N ARG A 639 21.09 -13.50 -12.78
CA ARG A 639 20.05 -13.84 -13.76
C ARG A 639 20.09 -15.30 -14.21
N ALA A 640 21.23 -15.99 -14.10
CA ALA A 640 21.36 -17.40 -14.45
C ALA A 640 20.73 -18.29 -13.37
N ASP A 641 20.73 -17.87 -12.10
CA ASP A 641 20.22 -18.61 -10.96
C ASP A 641 19.59 -17.66 -9.90
N LEU A 642 18.41 -17.12 -10.21
CA LEU A 642 17.74 -16.14 -9.35
C LEU A 642 17.38 -16.66 -7.95
N LEU A 643 17.05 -17.95 -7.83
CA LEU A 643 16.54 -18.54 -6.58
C LEU A 643 17.58 -19.33 -5.79
N GLY A 644 18.68 -19.78 -6.44
CA GLY A 644 19.72 -20.60 -5.79
C GLY A 644 20.77 -19.80 -5.02
N CYS A 645 20.62 -18.49 -4.89
CA CYS A 645 21.72 -17.59 -4.69
C CYS A 645 21.92 -17.11 -3.26
N GLU A 646 23.19 -16.77 -2.98
CA GLU A 646 23.62 -16.08 -1.79
C GLU A 646 22.96 -14.69 -1.64
N ALA A 647 22.60 -14.04 -2.77
CA ALA A 647 21.96 -12.74 -2.80
C ALA A 647 20.60 -12.74 -2.07
N GLY A 648 19.77 -13.78 -2.23
CA GLY A 648 18.50 -13.92 -1.51
C GLY A 648 18.69 -13.98 0.01
N ALA A 649 19.63 -14.79 0.47
CA ALA A 649 19.95 -14.88 1.89
C ALA A 649 20.56 -13.57 2.44
N ARG A 650 21.38 -12.87 1.66
CA ARG A 650 21.92 -11.55 2.01
C ARG A 650 20.81 -10.50 2.09
N TYR A 651 19.90 -10.46 1.10
CA TYR A 651 18.76 -9.58 1.09
C TYR A 651 17.85 -9.81 2.30
N ARG A 652 17.52 -11.06 2.59
CA ARG A 652 16.74 -11.43 3.78
C ARG A 652 17.39 -10.86 5.05
N ARG A 653 18.69 -11.11 5.28
CA ARG A 653 19.39 -10.68 6.50
C ARG A 653 19.59 -9.17 6.58
N ALA A 654 19.98 -8.52 5.47
CA ALA A 654 20.32 -7.11 5.47
C ALA A 654 19.09 -6.18 5.46
N VAL A 655 17.94 -6.68 4.96
CA VAL A 655 16.73 -5.88 4.73
C VAL A 655 15.54 -6.46 5.49
N LEU A 656 15.02 -7.62 5.08
CA LEU A 656 13.73 -8.11 5.57
C LEU A 656 13.72 -8.39 7.07
N GLU A 657 14.74 -9.08 7.58
CA GLU A 657 14.85 -9.42 9.01
C GLU A 657 15.10 -8.22 9.93
N GLN A 658 15.41 -7.06 9.34
CA GLN A 658 15.66 -5.86 10.12
C GLN A 658 14.37 -5.22 10.65
N GLY A 659 13.24 -5.37 9.95
CA GLY A 659 12.04 -4.61 10.29
C GLY A 659 12.37 -3.12 10.38
N GLY A 660 11.99 -2.46 11.48
CA GLY A 660 12.35 -1.07 11.80
C GLY A 660 13.55 -0.93 12.75
N SER A 661 14.46 -1.91 12.83
CA SER A 661 15.57 -1.90 13.79
C SER A 661 16.70 -0.91 13.46
N LYS A 662 16.73 -0.40 12.24
CA LYS A 662 17.66 0.61 11.74
C LYS A 662 17.07 1.43 10.60
N PRO A 663 17.65 2.59 10.25
CA PRO A 663 17.19 3.41 9.13
C PRO A 663 17.21 2.64 7.79
N GLY A 664 16.21 2.86 6.93
CA GLY A 664 16.12 2.27 5.59
C GLY A 664 17.36 2.54 4.74
N ARG A 665 17.94 3.74 4.85
CA ARG A 665 19.20 4.09 4.16
C ARG A 665 20.39 3.22 4.59
N GLU A 666 20.43 2.80 5.85
CA GLU A 666 21.47 1.85 6.31
C GLU A 666 21.20 0.45 5.75
N MET A 667 19.93 0.00 5.69
CA MET A 667 19.58 -1.27 5.05
C MET A 667 19.97 -1.30 3.56
N VAL A 668 19.77 -0.18 2.84
CA VAL A 668 20.22 -0.03 1.44
C VAL A 668 21.74 -0.20 1.35
N ARG A 669 22.51 0.50 2.20
CA ARG A 669 23.99 0.41 2.22
C ARG A 669 24.49 -0.97 2.63
N ASP A 670 23.85 -1.62 3.59
CA ASP A 670 24.23 -2.97 4.03
C ASP A 670 24.05 -4.02 2.93
N PHE A 671 23.04 -3.84 2.07
CA PHE A 671 22.80 -4.75 0.97
C PHE A 671 23.59 -4.42 -0.30
N LEU A 672 23.66 -3.13 -0.69
CA LEU A 672 24.34 -2.68 -1.91
C LEU A 672 25.84 -2.39 -1.73
N GLY A 673 26.29 -2.09 -0.51
CA GLY A 673 27.64 -1.56 -0.23
C GLY A 673 27.80 -0.07 -0.57
N ARG A 674 26.71 0.62 -0.95
CA ARG A 674 26.61 2.03 -1.36
C ARG A 674 25.20 2.54 -1.21
N ASP A 675 24.98 3.83 -1.43
CA ASP A 675 23.64 4.38 -1.63
C ASP A 675 23.04 3.86 -2.96
N GLU A 676 21.72 3.93 -3.09
CA GLU A 676 20.98 3.61 -4.31
C GLU A 676 21.36 4.51 -5.48
N ASP A 677 21.33 3.98 -6.71
CA ASP A 677 21.52 4.76 -7.93
C ASP A 677 20.47 4.48 -9.01
N PHE A 678 20.44 5.31 -10.04
CA PHE A 678 19.45 5.23 -11.11
C PHE A 678 19.85 4.29 -12.27
N THR A 679 20.98 3.59 -12.18
CA THR A 679 21.48 2.78 -13.31
C THR A 679 20.54 1.65 -13.68
N ALA A 680 20.10 0.86 -12.68
CA ALA A 680 19.16 -0.23 -12.90
C ALA A 680 17.79 0.29 -13.36
N PHE A 681 17.31 1.37 -12.75
CA PHE A 681 16.06 2.02 -13.10
C PHE A 681 16.08 2.59 -14.54
N THR A 682 17.14 3.26 -14.93
CA THR A 682 17.27 3.81 -16.30
C THR A 682 17.31 2.69 -17.34
N ARG A 683 18.00 1.57 -17.05
CA ARG A 683 17.98 0.38 -17.90
C ARG A 683 16.57 -0.18 -18.01
N TRP A 684 15.86 -0.33 -16.91
CA TRP A 684 14.49 -0.82 -16.88
C TRP A 684 13.52 0.05 -17.70
N LEU A 685 13.66 1.38 -17.64
CA LEU A 685 12.86 2.32 -18.45
C LEU A 685 13.12 2.17 -19.95
N ASN A 686 14.33 1.77 -20.36
CA ASN A 686 14.75 1.70 -21.76
C ASN A 686 14.86 0.27 -22.30
N GLU A 687 14.48 -0.75 -21.52
CA GLU A 687 14.65 -2.18 -21.85
C GLU A 687 14.07 -2.55 -23.22
N GLU A 688 12.97 -1.94 -23.61
CA GLU A 688 12.32 -2.13 -24.90
C GLU A 688 13.18 -1.69 -26.07
N PHE A 689 13.91 -0.58 -25.93
CA PHE A 689 14.72 0.01 -26.99
C PHE A 689 16.09 -0.65 -27.13
N GLU A 690 16.54 -1.44 -26.16
CA GLU A 690 17.77 -2.24 -26.21
C GLU A 690 17.59 -3.54 -26.98
N SER A 691 16.37 -4.06 -27.09
CA SER A 691 16.04 -5.32 -27.78
C SER A 691 15.42 -5.05 -29.16
N LYS A 692 16.21 -4.98 -30.22
CA LYS A 692 15.85 -4.75 -31.63
C LYS A 692 14.94 -3.51 -31.87
N PRO A 693 15.35 -2.56 -32.73
CA PRO A 693 14.46 -1.45 -33.09
C PRO A 693 13.16 -2.00 -33.65
N LEU A 694 12.03 -1.46 -33.18
CA LEU A 694 10.76 -1.60 -33.86
C LEU A 694 10.96 -1.00 -35.26
N SER A 695 10.91 -1.83 -36.31
CA SER A 695 10.90 -1.34 -37.68
C SER A 695 9.64 -0.50 -37.86
N ALA A 696 9.84 0.76 -38.25
CA ALA A 696 8.78 1.70 -38.59
C ALA A 696 7.86 1.18 -39.69
#